data_c33a8a9369b1d23452a8d89a97eb5940
#
_entry.id   c33a8a9369b1d23452a8d89a97eb5940
#
_cell.length_a   1.000
_cell.length_b   1.000
_cell.length_c   1.000
_cell.angle_alpha   90.00
_cell.angle_beta   90.00
_cell.angle_gamma   90.00
#
_symmetry.space_group_name_H-M   'P 1'
#
loop_
_entity.id
_entity.type
_entity.pdbx_description
1 polymer ?
#
loop_
_entity_poly.entity_id
_entity_poly.type
_entity_poly.pdbx_seq_one_letter_code
_entity_poly.pdbx_strand_id
1 'polypeptide(L)'
;MTEAIALSTRPTIPIYDARALVAASERALAEARRRVAEIERLPLEKVTPESVLDAWDQMSMMIEDVHGPISLLNSVHPDAEVRDAGDRTLIEESVFMTELFQNEQLYERVRRVVTHTNAQKQLKKDLLEAFEDSGVALPAEKRDRFKAISERLIELSQEFSKNIRENKTVLKFSREECKGLPQSYLDRVPHDEEGNIVVGFDYPDFVPFMANAVSEQARKRYYIANMNRGTARNLAVLDEIVSLRKEIGDLYGVPSYAHYVTKRRMVENPETVMRFLNEVKSRVTEAELRDLRQLAEMKAELTGMPVDQASIERWDVVYYRERLREKRYAVDQETLREYFPTLPTVNWMLDITERLYCVRFTEAIVPVWHDDVKYYDVDDAVSGERIGGIYLDLYPRADKYKHAAAWPVRGVSRNEGRQPISVLVTNFNRRGLTHSELETLLHEFGHVMHGVLSRTEYNQHSGTSVERDFVEAPSQMYEEWASRMESLMLMRNHCATCPLIDESLVQRIRAAKKFGSGIDYGRQLLYASFDMALSGEGVGSRESGAGSPTTDNRQPTTGSPITDNRPPTSPSLSLRLWRDMERSTPMGYVEGSEFPGTFEHIASGYAAGYYGYMWAKVIALDLISAFGSNVMNEAIGRRFREMILSRGSEEPARDLVERFLGRPVSSDAFFAEIRGE
;
A
#
# COMPACT_ATOMS: atom_id res chain seq x y z
N MET A 1 -6.83 -13.49 -40.94
CA MET A 1 -7.27 -14.68 -40.15
C MET A 1 -6.26 -15.03 -39.05
N THR A 2 -4.94 -14.99 -39.32
CA THR A 2 -3.88 -15.26 -38.30
C THR A 2 -3.82 -14.20 -37.21
N GLU A 3 -3.98 -12.90 -37.50
CA GLU A 3 -4.01 -11.83 -36.50
C GLU A 3 -5.27 -11.87 -35.60
N ALA A 4 -6.44 -12.23 -36.16
CA ALA A 4 -7.67 -12.33 -35.38
C ALA A 4 -7.65 -13.54 -34.42
N ILE A 5 -6.98 -14.64 -34.81
CA ILE A 5 -6.80 -15.83 -33.97
C ILE A 5 -5.78 -15.52 -32.84
N ALA A 6 -4.72 -14.75 -33.12
CA ALA A 6 -3.76 -14.32 -32.10
C ALA A 6 -4.38 -13.38 -31.05
N LEU A 7 -5.32 -12.50 -31.44
CA LEU A 7 -6.07 -11.64 -30.51
C LEU A 7 -7.03 -12.44 -29.61
N SER A 8 -7.62 -13.55 -30.09
CA SER A 8 -8.54 -14.38 -29.30
C SER A 8 -7.86 -15.18 -28.17
N THR A 9 -6.54 -15.34 -28.24
CA THR A 9 -5.74 -16.05 -27.21
C THR A 9 -4.99 -15.12 -26.26
N ARG A 10 -4.97 -13.80 -26.55
CA ARG A 10 -4.28 -12.80 -25.74
C ARG A 10 -5.15 -12.33 -24.61
N PRO A 11 -4.67 -12.36 -23.32
CA PRO A 11 -5.43 -11.84 -22.21
C PRO A 11 -5.51 -10.31 -22.29
N THR A 12 -6.73 -9.79 -22.48
CA THR A 12 -6.99 -8.34 -22.51
C THR A 12 -8.17 -7.98 -21.63
N ILE A 13 -8.22 -6.73 -21.17
CA ILE A 13 -9.35 -6.22 -20.42
C ILE A 13 -10.39 -5.59 -21.36
N PRO A 14 -11.70 -5.74 -21.07
CA PRO A 14 -12.72 -5.03 -21.80
C PRO A 14 -12.66 -3.53 -21.50
N ILE A 15 -12.89 -2.70 -22.52
CA ILE A 15 -13.03 -1.26 -22.38
C ILE A 15 -14.52 -0.93 -22.45
N TYR A 16 -15.07 -0.39 -21.38
CA TYR A 16 -16.49 -0.11 -21.22
C TYR A 16 -16.79 1.39 -21.40
N ASP A 17 -17.93 1.72 -22.02
CA ASP A 17 -18.65 2.94 -21.71
C ASP A 17 -19.48 2.76 -20.41
N ALA A 18 -20.00 3.85 -19.86
CA ALA A 18 -20.72 3.82 -18.58
C ALA A 18 -21.93 2.86 -18.59
N ARG A 19 -22.67 2.79 -19.70
CA ARG A 19 -23.86 1.92 -19.84
C ARG A 19 -23.47 0.45 -19.95
N ALA A 20 -22.46 0.15 -20.76
CA ALA A 20 -21.95 -1.21 -20.93
C ALA A 20 -21.35 -1.76 -19.63
N LEU A 21 -20.66 -0.91 -18.86
CA LEU A 21 -20.09 -1.21 -17.55
C LEU A 21 -21.18 -1.66 -16.56
N VAL A 22 -22.22 -0.85 -16.36
CA VAL A 22 -23.34 -1.19 -15.47
C VAL A 22 -24.00 -2.50 -15.89
N ALA A 23 -24.31 -2.63 -17.19
CA ALA A 23 -24.96 -3.84 -17.70
C ALA A 23 -24.08 -5.10 -17.57
N ALA A 24 -22.74 -4.96 -17.63
CA ALA A 24 -21.83 -6.09 -17.41
C ALA A 24 -21.82 -6.51 -15.92
N SER A 25 -21.76 -5.54 -15.01
CA SER A 25 -21.82 -5.78 -13.56
C SER A 25 -23.13 -6.46 -13.15
N GLU A 26 -24.29 -5.92 -13.58
CA GLU A 26 -25.61 -6.51 -13.28
C GLU A 26 -25.70 -7.98 -13.74
N ARG A 27 -25.21 -8.28 -14.94
CA ARG A 27 -25.21 -9.68 -15.46
C ARG A 27 -24.30 -10.58 -14.65
N ALA A 28 -23.09 -10.10 -14.30
CA ALA A 28 -22.13 -10.89 -13.52
C ALA A 28 -22.67 -11.20 -12.11
N LEU A 29 -23.23 -10.21 -11.41
CA LEU A 29 -23.81 -10.42 -10.09
C LEU A 29 -25.07 -11.29 -10.12
N ALA A 30 -25.92 -11.15 -11.14
CA ALA A 30 -27.09 -12.02 -11.31
C ALA A 30 -26.68 -13.49 -11.54
N GLU A 31 -25.68 -13.72 -12.38
CA GLU A 31 -25.14 -15.08 -12.61
C GLU A 31 -24.44 -15.62 -11.37
N ALA A 32 -23.69 -14.79 -10.63
CA ALA A 32 -23.07 -15.19 -9.36
C ALA A 32 -24.14 -15.65 -8.34
N ARG A 33 -25.22 -14.90 -8.17
CA ARG A 33 -26.34 -15.29 -7.30
C ARG A 33 -26.98 -16.63 -7.74
N ARG A 34 -27.09 -16.86 -9.05
CA ARG A 34 -27.60 -18.14 -9.58
C ARG A 34 -26.68 -19.31 -9.19
N ARG A 35 -25.35 -19.14 -9.34
CA ARG A 35 -24.36 -20.17 -8.97
C ARG A 35 -24.31 -20.42 -7.46
N VAL A 36 -24.42 -19.38 -6.66
CA VAL A 36 -24.57 -19.49 -5.21
C VAL A 36 -25.78 -20.38 -4.87
N ALA A 37 -26.95 -20.10 -5.47
CA ALA A 37 -28.15 -20.87 -5.23
C ALA A 37 -28.03 -22.34 -5.71
N GLU A 38 -27.21 -22.64 -6.69
CA GLU A 38 -26.90 -24.02 -7.12
C GLU A 38 -26.08 -24.77 -6.07
N ILE A 39 -25.02 -24.12 -5.53
CA ILE A 39 -24.22 -24.70 -4.44
C ILE A 39 -25.09 -24.91 -3.20
N GLU A 40 -25.94 -23.97 -2.82
CA GLU A 40 -26.85 -24.06 -1.68
C GLU A 40 -27.82 -25.22 -1.75
N ARG A 41 -28.28 -25.59 -2.96
CA ARG A 41 -29.21 -26.71 -3.18
C ARG A 41 -28.55 -28.06 -3.13
N LEU A 42 -27.21 -28.16 -3.13
CA LEU A 42 -26.52 -29.43 -3.05
C LEU A 42 -26.84 -30.12 -1.71
N PRO A 43 -27.30 -31.38 -1.73
CA PRO A 43 -27.38 -32.19 -0.52
C PRO A 43 -26.01 -32.35 0.10
N LEU A 44 -25.91 -32.25 1.42
CA LEU A 44 -24.61 -32.27 2.11
C LEU A 44 -23.80 -33.55 1.91
N GLU A 45 -24.46 -34.65 1.63
CA GLU A 45 -23.85 -35.94 1.30
C GLU A 45 -23.33 -36.04 -0.14
N LYS A 46 -23.62 -35.04 -0.99
CA LYS A 46 -23.20 -34.97 -2.40
C LYS A 46 -22.17 -33.87 -2.68
N VAL A 47 -21.71 -33.15 -1.64
CA VAL A 47 -20.69 -32.12 -1.83
C VAL A 47 -19.34 -32.77 -2.14
N THR A 48 -18.70 -32.27 -3.20
CA THR A 48 -17.34 -32.68 -3.66
C THR A 48 -16.50 -31.44 -3.90
N PRO A 49 -15.16 -31.56 -4.02
CA PRO A 49 -14.33 -30.43 -4.42
C PRO A 49 -14.82 -29.76 -5.70
N GLU A 50 -15.20 -30.51 -6.73
CA GLU A 50 -15.65 -29.99 -8.03
C GLU A 50 -16.96 -29.22 -7.91
N SER A 51 -17.89 -29.72 -7.11
CA SER A 51 -19.23 -29.11 -6.95
C SER A 51 -19.24 -27.87 -6.04
N VAL A 52 -18.19 -27.65 -5.23
CA VAL A 52 -18.12 -26.53 -4.29
C VAL A 52 -16.88 -25.67 -4.53
N LEU A 53 -15.66 -26.23 -4.48
CA LEU A 53 -14.43 -25.43 -4.57
C LEU A 53 -14.18 -24.96 -6.02
N ASP A 54 -14.30 -25.85 -7.00
CA ASP A 54 -14.11 -25.47 -8.41
C ASP A 54 -15.25 -24.56 -8.87
N ALA A 55 -16.50 -24.85 -8.43
CA ALA A 55 -17.65 -23.98 -8.72
C ALA A 55 -17.49 -22.58 -8.10
N TRP A 56 -16.90 -22.50 -6.88
CA TRP A 56 -16.55 -21.23 -6.24
C TRP A 56 -15.50 -20.47 -7.04
N ASP A 57 -14.39 -21.13 -7.41
CA ASP A 57 -13.30 -20.51 -8.18
C ASP A 57 -13.80 -19.97 -9.53
N GLN A 58 -14.62 -20.76 -10.25
CA GLN A 58 -15.26 -20.33 -11.50
C GLN A 58 -16.18 -19.12 -11.33
N MET A 59 -16.95 -19.08 -10.23
CA MET A 59 -17.78 -17.92 -9.90
C MET A 59 -16.92 -16.69 -9.59
N SER A 60 -15.89 -16.84 -8.79
CA SER A 60 -14.97 -15.76 -8.43
C SER A 60 -14.26 -15.18 -9.65
N MET A 61 -13.77 -16.04 -10.56
CA MET A 61 -13.16 -15.62 -11.82
C MET A 61 -14.12 -14.84 -12.71
N MET A 62 -15.38 -15.28 -12.79
CA MET A 62 -16.41 -14.58 -13.58
C MET A 62 -16.72 -13.19 -13.02
N ILE A 63 -16.75 -13.03 -11.71
CA ILE A 63 -16.89 -11.72 -11.05
C ILE A 63 -15.65 -10.86 -11.35
N GLU A 64 -14.45 -11.40 -11.15
CA GLU A 64 -13.20 -10.69 -11.37
C GLU A 64 -13.00 -10.25 -12.83
N ASP A 65 -13.40 -11.05 -13.82
CA ASP A 65 -13.34 -10.70 -15.26
C ASP A 65 -14.13 -9.43 -15.60
N VAL A 66 -15.10 -9.06 -14.76
CA VAL A 66 -15.91 -7.85 -14.90
C VAL A 66 -15.47 -6.76 -13.94
N HIS A 67 -15.39 -7.06 -12.65
CA HIS A 67 -15.12 -6.04 -11.61
C HIS A 67 -13.65 -5.68 -11.49
N GLY A 68 -12.71 -6.54 -11.86
CA GLY A 68 -11.29 -6.17 -11.96
C GLY A 68 -11.03 -5.02 -12.94
N PRO A 69 -11.50 -5.12 -14.21
CA PRO A 69 -11.48 -3.98 -15.14
C PRO A 69 -12.25 -2.76 -14.64
N ILE A 70 -13.41 -2.92 -14.01
CA ILE A 70 -14.20 -1.81 -13.47
C ILE A 70 -13.42 -1.06 -12.38
N SER A 71 -12.80 -1.78 -11.46
CA SER A 71 -11.96 -1.21 -10.39
C SER A 71 -10.81 -0.37 -10.94
N LEU A 72 -10.16 -0.84 -12.00
CA LEU A 72 -9.13 -0.08 -12.69
C LEU A 72 -9.72 1.17 -13.38
N LEU A 73 -10.75 0.98 -14.24
CA LEU A 73 -11.33 2.06 -15.05
C LEU A 73 -11.95 3.17 -14.19
N ASN A 74 -12.55 2.83 -13.06
CA ASN A 74 -13.00 3.79 -12.05
C ASN A 74 -11.90 4.76 -11.62
N SER A 75 -10.66 4.29 -11.53
CA SER A 75 -9.51 5.08 -11.08
C SER A 75 -8.75 5.81 -12.19
N VAL A 76 -8.86 5.34 -13.46
CA VAL A 76 -7.99 5.82 -14.53
C VAL A 76 -8.71 6.25 -15.82
N HIS A 77 -10.01 5.99 -15.97
CA HIS A 77 -10.73 6.32 -17.21
C HIS A 77 -10.86 7.83 -17.38
N PRO A 78 -10.63 8.39 -18.59
CA PRO A 78 -10.75 9.84 -18.82
C PRO A 78 -12.20 10.35 -18.70
N ASP A 79 -13.19 9.52 -19.05
CA ASP A 79 -14.60 9.87 -18.96
C ASP A 79 -15.13 9.74 -17.53
N ALA A 80 -15.68 10.85 -16.99
CA ALA A 80 -16.28 10.91 -15.65
C ALA A 80 -17.50 9.99 -15.50
N GLU A 81 -18.33 9.85 -16.55
CA GLU A 81 -19.51 8.98 -16.49
C GLU A 81 -19.13 7.51 -16.26
N VAL A 82 -17.99 7.07 -16.83
CA VAL A 82 -17.46 5.71 -16.62
C VAL A 82 -16.95 5.55 -15.17
N ARG A 83 -16.24 6.56 -14.63
CA ARG A 83 -15.78 6.52 -13.24
C ARG A 83 -16.93 6.48 -12.26
N ASP A 84 -17.94 7.35 -12.43
CA ASP A 84 -19.14 7.41 -11.58
C ASP A 84 -19.97 6.12 -11.66
N ALA A 85 -20.04 5.50 -12.84
CA ALA A 85 -20.67 4.18 -13.01
C ALA A 85 -19.89 3.10 -12.27
N GLY A 86 -18.54 3.16 -12.33
CA GLY A 86 -17.64 2.27 -11.61
C GLY A 86 -17.86 2.34 -10.10
N ASP A 87 -17.90 3.54 -9.52
CA ASP A 87 -18.16 3.72 -8.09
C ASP A 87 -19.45 3.00 -7.64
N ARG A 88 -20.53 3.18 -8.37
CA ARG A 88 -21.81 2.55 -8.02
C ARG A 88 -21.76 1.02 -8.09
N THR A 89 -21.18 0.47 -9.16
CA THR A 89 -21.14 -0.98 -9.34
C THR A 89 -20.19 -1.69 -8.38
N LEU A 90 -19.11 -1.02 -7.95
CA LEU A 90 -18.20 -1.55 -6.93
C LEU A 90 -18.86 -1.57 -5.53
N ILE A 91 -19.76 -0.63 -5.24
CA ILE A 91 -20.58 -0.68 -4.02
C ILE A 91 -21.53 -1.89 -4.07
N GLU A 92 -22.20 -2.13 -5.20
CA GLU A 92 -23.11 -3.28 -5.38
C GLU A 92 -22.37 -4.61 -5.25
N GLU A 93 -21.15 -4.71 -5.80
CA GLU A 93 -20.27 -5.87 -5.63
C GLU A 93 -19.92 -6.07 -4.16
N SER A 94 -19.51 -5.02 -3.44
CA SER A 94 -19.16 -5.08 -2.01
C SER A 94 -20.33 -5.60 -1.15
N VAL A 95 -21.56 -5.15 -1.45
CA VAL A 95 -22.77 -5.65 -0.80
C VAL A 95 -22.96 -7.15 -1.08
N PHE A 96 -22.84 -7.55 -2.34
CA PHE A 96 -22.93 -8.96 -2.72
C PHE A 96 -21.88 -9.83 -2.03
N MET A 97 -20.61 -9.38 -1.96
CA MET A 97 -19.55 -10.12 -1.28
C MET A 97 -19.81 -10.25 0.22
N THR A 98 -20.39 -9.22 0.85
CA THR A 98 -20.81 -9.28 2.25
C THR A 98 -21.90 -10.33 2.47
N GLU A 99 -22.94 -10.35 1.62
CA GLU A 99 -24.01 -11.36 1.64
C GLU A 99 -23.44 -12.77 1.46
N LEU A 100 -22.50 -12.93 0.52
CA LEU A 100 -21.86 -14.20 0.18
C LEU A 100 -21.13 -14.81 1.39
N PHE A 101 -20.25 -14.02 2.06
CA PHE A 101 -19.48 -14.51 3.21
C PHE A 101 -20.27 -14.60 4.53
N GLN A 102 -21.49 -14.10 4.59
CA GLN A 102 -22.42 -14.31 5.71
C GLN A 102 -23.40 -15.47 5.47
N ASN A 103 -23.25 -16.21 4.38
CA ASN A 103 -24.14 -17.27 3.99
C ASN A 103 -23.82 -18.59 4.71
N GLU A 104 -24.64 -18.97 5.71
CA GLU A 104 -24.48 -20.19 6.51
C GLU A 104 -24.57 -21.46 5.66
N GLN A 105 -25.39 -21.47 4.59
CA GLN A 105 -25.56 -22.64 3.77
C GLN A 105 -24.34 -22.92 2.90
N LEU A 106 -23.70 -21.87 2.38
CA LEU A 106 -22.42 -21.99 1.66
C LEU A 106 -21.30 -22.44 2.62
N TYR A 107 -21.19 -21.80 3.79
CA TYR A 107 -20.22 -22.16 4.81
C TYR A 107 -20.29 -23.65 5.16
N GLU A 108 -21.50 -24.20 5.40
CA GLU A 108 -21.66 -25.60 5.74
C GLU A 108 -21.25 -26.53 4.58
N ARG A 109 -21.49 -26.14 3.30
CA ARG A 109 -21.05 -26.94 2.16
C ARG A 109 -19.54 -26.93 2.02
N VAL A 110 -18.89 -25.76 2.12
CA VAL A 110 -17.42 -25.67 2.12
C VAL A 110 -16.83 -26.52 3.25
N ARG A 111 -17.41 -26.47 4.45
CA ARG A 111 -16.99 -27.25 5.61
C ARG A 111 -17.03 -28.77 5.37
N ARG A 112 -18.04 -29.23 4.62
CA ARG A 112 -18.27 -30.65 4.33
C ARG A 112 -17.38 -31.22 3.23
N VAL A 113 -16.79 -30.40 2.38
CA VAL A 113 -15.92 -30.89 1.29
C VAL A 113 -14.77 -31.73 1.86
N VAL A 114 -14.57 -32.91 1.27
CA VAL A 114 -13.38 -33.74 1.51
C VAL A 114 -12.36 -33.42 0.41
N THR A 115 -11.23 -32.89 0.79
CA THR A 115 -10.17 -32.45 -0.13
C THR A 115 -9.21 -33.57 -0.46
N HIS A 116 -8.63 -33.57 -1.69
CA HIS A 116 -7.73 -34.60 -2.20
C HIS A 116 -6.34 -34.05 -2.53
N THR A 117 -6.20 -32.73 -2.77
CA THR A 117 -4.91 -32.06 -3.07
C THR A 117 -4.58 -31.01 -2.02
N ASN A 118 -3.32 -30.57 -1.98
CA ASN A 118 -2.90 -29.49 -1.11
C ASN A 118 -3.55 -28.16 -1.48
N ALA A 119 -3.71 -27.88 -2.78
CA ALA A 119 -4.38 -26.67 -3.26
C ALA A 119 -5.86 -26.65 -2.83
N GLN A 120 -6.59 -27.75 -2.96
CA GLN A 120 -7.97 -27.86 -2.44
C GLN A 120 -8.04 -27.67 -0.92
N LYS A 121 -7.06 -28.24 -0.19
CA LYS A 121 -7.00 -28.11 1.27
C LYS A 121 -6.78 -26.63 1.66
N GLN A 122 -5.87 -25.96 0.97
CA GLN A 122 -5.60 -24.55 1.22
C GLN A 122 -6.80 -23.68 0.86
N LEU A 123 -7.40 -23.84 -0.33
CA LEU A 123 -8.60 -23.10 -0.73
C LEU A 123 -9.74 -23.28 0.27
N LYS A 124 -10.01 -24.52 0.67
CA LYS A 124 -11.04 -24.80 1.69
C LYS A 124 -10.73 -24.07 2.99
N LYS A 125 -9.48 -24.10 3.44
CA LYS A 125 -9.06 -23.40 4.67
C LYS A 125 -9.31 -21.91 4.54
N ASP A 126 -8.85 -21.27 3.48
CA ASP A 126 -8.94 -19.83 3.27
C ASP A 126 -10.40 -19.38 3.16
N LEU A 127 -11.25 -20.16 2.48
CA LEU A 127 -12.68 -19.90 2.42
C LEU A 127 -13.34 -19.97 3.80
N LEU A 128 -13.06 -21.03 4.58
CA LEU A 128 -13.62 -21.15 5.93
C LEU A 128 -13.17 -20.00 6.82
N GLU A 129 -11.91 -19.61 6.73
CA GLU A 129 -11.35 -18.47 7.45
C GLU A 129 -12.02 -17.16 7.06
N ALA A 130 -12.26 -16.92 5.76
CA ALA A 130 -12.97 -15.73 5.29
C ALA A 130 -14.43 -15.69 5.74
N PHE A 131 -15.14 -16.80 5.69
CA PHE A 131 -16.50 -16.94 6.23
C PHE A 131 -16.54 -16.66 7.73
N GLU A 132 -15.64 -17.26 8.51
CA GLU A 132 -15.56 -17.08 9.96
C GLU A 132 -15.22 -15.62 10.32
N ASP A 133 -14.27 -15.00 9.63
CA ASP A 133 -13.90 -13.61 9.84
C ASP A 133 -14.99 -12.62 9.40
N SER A 134 -15.94 -13.06 8.56
CA SER A 134 -17.15 -12.30 8.20
C SER A 134 -18.33 -12.54 9.16
N GLY A 135 -18.12 -13.30 10.23
CA GLY A 135 -19.09 -13.48 11.31
C GLY A 135 -20.08 -14.61 11.11
N VAL A 136 -19.99 -15.43 10.05
CA VAL A 136 -20.96 -16.53 9.80
C VAL A 136 -21.07 -17.52 10.95
N ALA A 137 -20.00 -17.77 11.68
CA ALA A 137 -19.95 -18.69 12.82
C ALA A 137 -20.41 -18.06 14.14
N LEU A 138 -20.68 -16.75 14.17
CA LEU A 138 -21.19 -16.08 15.37
C LEU A 138 -22.66 -16.40 15.61
N PRO A 139 -23.13 -16.43 16.88
CA PRO A 139 -24.57 -16.46 17.20
C PRO A 139 -25.29 -15.29 16.49
N ALA A 140 -26.56 -15.50 16.09
CA ALA A 140 -27.33 -14.56 15.29
C ALA A 140 -27.26 -13.10 15.80
N GLU A 141 -27.49 -12.86 17.09
CA GLU A 141 -27.43 -11.55 17.71
C GLU A 141 -26.04 -10.89 17.54
N LYS A 142 -24.96 -11.65 17.76
CA LYS A 142 -23.59 -11.17 17.58
C LYS A 142 -23.26 -10.90 16.11
N ARG A 143 -23.77 -11.72 15.19
CA ARG A 143 -23.60 -11.55 13.74
C ARG A 143 -24.29 -10.27 13.24
N ASP A 144 -25.53 -10.03 13.66
CA ASP A 144 -26.25 -8.80 13.31
C ASP A 144 -25.50 -7.56 13.83
N ARG A 145 -24.95 -7.65 15.05
CA ARG A 145 -24.14 -6.56 15.60
C ARG A 145 -22.83 -6.38 14.82
N PHE A 146 -22.13 -7.46 14.47
CA PHE A 146 -20.91 -7.40 13.65
C PHE A 146 -21.18 -6.77 12.29
N LYS A 147 -22.31 -7.12 11.65
CA LYS A 147 -22.74 -6.51 10.39
C LYS A 147 -22.92 -4.99 10.53
N ALA A 148 -23.68 -4.56 11.53
CA ALA A 148 -23.89 -3.13 11.77
C ALA A 148 -22.57 -2.37 12.07
N ILE A 149 -21.63 -2.99 12.80
CA ILE A 149 -20.30 -2.42 13.03
C ILE A 149 -19.53 -2.30 11.72
N SER A 150 -19.53 -3.34 10.89
CA SER A 150 -18.81 -3.35 9.61
C SER A 150 -19.32 -2.28 8.66
N GLU A 151 -20.63 -2.15 8.51
CA GLU A 151 -21.27 -1.08 7.74
C GLU A 151 -20.86 0.31 8.26
N ARG A 152 -20.90 0.51 9.59
CA ARG A 152 -20.50 1.77 10.21
C ARG A 152 -19.02 2.08 10.03
N LEU A 153 -18.14 1.09 10.10
CA LEU A 153 -16.69 1.26 9.85
C LEU A 153 -16.41 1.69 8.41
N ILE A 154 -17.15 1.17 7.43
CA ILE A 154 -17.03 1.59 6.02
C ILE A 154 -17.43 3.06 5.88
N GLU A 155 -18.58 3.47 6.44
CA GLU A 155 -19.02 4.88 6.42
C GLU A 155 -17.99 5.82 7.04
N LEU A 156 -17.47 5.46 8.23
CA LEU A 156 -16.48 6.26 8.94
C LEU A 156 -15.15 6.35 8.19
N SER A 157 -14.68 5.26 7.58
CA SER A 157 -13.47 5.25 6.76
C SER A 157 -13.62 6.18 5.54
N GLN A 158 -14.78 6.12 4.87
CA GLN A 158 -15.08 7.03 3.75
C GLN A 158 -15.18 8.49 4.20
N GLU A 159 -15.83 8.76 5.33
CA GLU A 159 -15.90 10.11 5.91
C GLU A 159 -14.50 10.63 6.24
N PHE A 160 -13.65 9.81 6.85
CA PHE A 160 -12.28 10.16 7.21
C PHE A 160 -11.47 10.60 5.97
N SER A 161 -11.44 9.77 4.94
CA SER A 161 -10.74 10.07 3.69
C SER A 161 -11.32 11.28 2.96
N LYS A 162 -12.67 11.40 2.95
CA LYS A 162 -13.36 12.54 2.35
C LYS A 162 -12.97 13.87 2.99
N ASN A 163 -12.92 13.91 4.33
CA ASN A 163 -12.56 15.13 5.06
C ASN A 163 -11.13 15.62 4.72
N ILE A 164 -10.19 14.71 4.45
CA ILE A 164 -8.84 15.05 4.01
C ILE A 164 -8.84 15.53 2.55
N ARG A 165 -9.49 14.78 1.67
CA ARG A 165 -9.54 15.09 0.22
C ARG A 165 -10.24 16.41 -0.09
N GLU A 166 -11.31 16.73 0.64
CA GLU A 166 -12.09 17.94 0.44
C GLU A 166 -11.58 19.14 1.23
N ASN A 167 -10.47 18.99 1.95
CA ASN A 167 -9.84 20.12 2.63
C ASN A 167 -9.33 21.14 1.62
N LYS A 168 -9.96 22.33 1.63
CA LYS A 168 -9.64 23.46 0.75
C LYS A 168 -8.75 24.51 1.41
N THR A 169 -8.16 24.19 2.56
CA THR A 169 -7.26 25.10 3.25
C THR A 169 -6.06 25.39 2.38
N VAL A 170 -5.77 26.66 2.20
CA VAL A 170 -4.56 27.13 1.54
C VAL A 170 -3.80 28.05 2.47
N LEU A 171 -2.49 28.06 2.32
CA LEU A 171 -1.61 28.99 3.03
C LEU A 171 -1.04 30.01 2.07
N LYS A 172 -0.83 31.20 2.59
CA LYS A 172 -0.16 32.29 1.88
C LYS A 172 1.22 32.50 2.48
N PHE A 173 2.22 32.62 1.60
CA PHE A 173 3.59 32.91 1.99
C PHE A 173 4.11 34.11 1.22
N SER A 174 4.68 35.07 1.94
CA SER A 174 5.27 36.28 1.36
C SER A 174 6.54 35.95 0.58
N ARG A 175 6.99 36.86 -0.28
CA ARG A 175 8.24 36.73 -1.04
C ARG A 175 9.45 36.49 -0.13
N GLU A 176 9.47 37.04 1.07
CA GLU A 176 10.54 36.85 2.05
C GLU A 176 10.55 35.41 2.59
N GLU A 177 9.36 34.88 2.91
CA GLU A 177 9.20 33.49 3.37
C GLU A 177 9.50 32.46 2.28
N CYS A 178 9.43 32.88 1.02
CA CYS A 178 9.72 32.03 -0.17
C CYS A 178 11.20 32.00 -0.55
N LYS A 179 12.10 32.68 0.17
CA LYS A 179 13.53 32.64 -0.11
C LYS A 179 14.03 31.19 -0.10
N GLY A 180 14.82 30.86 -1.11
CA GLY A 180 15.39 29.51 -1.32
C GLY A 180 14.55 28.58 -2.19
N LEU A 181 13.28 28.91 -2.47
CA LEU A 181 12.45 28.11 -3.37
C LEU A 181 12.95 28.20 -4.82
N PRO A 182 12.96 27.10 -5.58
CA PRO A 182 13.31 27.11 -7.00
C PRO A 182 12.39 28.02 -7.82
N GLN A 183 12.93 28.70 -8.84
CA GLN A 183 12.15 29.58 -9.71
C GLN A 183 11.01 28.81 -10.42
N SER A 184 11.28 27.58 -10.87
CA SER A 184 10.28 26.70 -11.47
C SER A 184 9.09 26.39 -10.54
N TYR A 185 9.33 26.33 -9.22
CA TYR A 185 8.27 26.19 -8.21
C TYR A 185 7.45 27.47 -8.12
N LEU A 186 8.10 28.63 -8.01
CA LEU A 186 7.45 29.95 -7.93
C LEU A 186 6.61 30.26 -9.16
N ASP A 187 7.10 29.89 -10.36
CA ASP A 187 6.37 30.11 -11.61
C ASP A 187 5.12 29.21 -11.76
N ARG A 188 5.08 28.08 -11.05
CA ARG A 188 4.00 27.10 -11.13
C ARG A 188 2.86 27.39 -10.17
N VAL A 189 3.16 27.85 -8.94
CA VAL A 189 2.16 28.04 -7.89
C VAL A 189 1.35 29.33 -8.10
N PRO A 190 0.05 29.35 -7.73
CA PRO A 190 -0.76 30.56 -7.77
C PRO A 190 -0.20 31.68 -6.87
N HIS A 191 -0.45 32.94 -7.30
CA HIS A 191 -0.11 34.12 -6.52
C HIS A 191 -1.40 34.94 -6.26
N ASP A 192 -1.47 35.56 -5.08
CA ASP A 192 -2.52 36.51 -4.80
C ASP A 192 -2.20 37.94 -5.33
N GLU A 193 -3.13 38.88 -5.15
CA GLU A 193 -2.98 40.26 -5.61
C GLU A 193 -1.81 41.01 -4.96
N GLU A 194 -1.33 40.55 -3.80
CA GLU A 194 -0.20 41.11 -3.06
C GLU A 194 1.13 40.46 -3.48
N GLY A 195 1.07 39.44 -4.36
CA GLY A 195 2.26 38.69 -4.83
C GLY A 195 2.75 37.59 -3.86
N ASN A 196 1.93 37.22 -2.86
CA ASN A 196 2.19 36.05 -2.02
C ASN A 196 1.85 34.78 -2.80
N ILE A 197 2.63 33.72 -2.64
CA ILE A 197 2.25 32.40 -3.15
C ILE A 197 1.08 31.84 -2.33
N VAL A 198 0.18 31.11 -3.02
CA VAL A 198 -0.98 30.45 -2.42
C VAL A 198 -0.85 28.95 -2.70
N VAL A 199 -0.64 28.16 -1.65
CA VAL A 199 -0.35 26.72 -1.78
C VAL A 199 -1.29 25.88 -0.91
N GLY A 200 -1.67 24.71 -1.43
CA GLY A 200 -2.41 23.69 -0.71
C GLY A 200 -1.47 22.66 -0.06
N PHE A 201 -1.90 21.39 0.01
CA PHE A 201 -1.14 20.32 0.65
C PHE A 201 -0.76 19.20 -0.32
N ASP A 202 -0.92 19.41 -1.62
CA ASP A 202 -0.52 18.42 -2.61
C ASP A 202 1.00 18.21 -2.55
N TYR A 203 1.41 16.98 -2.81
CA TYR A 203 2.82 16.58 -2.76
C TYR A 203 3.78 17.53 -3.55
N PRO A 204 3.42 17.94 -4.79
CA PRO A 204 4.26 18.88 -5.55
C PRO A 204 4.37 20.27 -4.92
N ASP A 205 3.43 20.68 -4.06
CA ASP A 205 3.48 21.96 -3.36
C ASP A 205 4.25 21.84 -2.04
N PHE A 206 3.93 20.83 -1.25
CA PHE A 206 4.45 20.68 0.10
C PHE A 206 5.93 20.30 0.14
N VAL A 207 6.32 19.25 -0.60
CA VAL A 207 7.67 18.69 -0.50
C VAL A 207 8.75 19.65 -0.96
N PRO A 208 8.67 20.31 -2.14
CA PRO A 208 9.69 21.27 -2.57
C PRO A 208 9.77 22.49 -1.63
N PHE A 209 8.65 22.92 -1.05
CA PHE A 209 8.65 24.00 -0.06
C PHE A 209 9.44 23.60 1.19
N MET A 210 9.12 22.44 1.76
CA MET A 210 9.81 21.95 2.97
C MET A 210 11.31 21.68 2.74
N ALA A 211 11.69 21.30 1.54
CA ALA A 211 13.08 21.05 1.16
C ALA A 211 13.89 22.32 0.93
N ASN A 212 13.27 23.42 0.49
CA ASN A 212 14.02 24.56 -0.03
C ASN A 212 13.76 25.91 0.69
N ALA A 213 12.60 26.10 1.36
CA ALA A 213 12.32 27.35 2.02
C ALA A 213 13.29 27.60 3.19
N VAL A 214 14.03 28.72 3.13
CA VAL A 214 15.02 29.10 4.17
C VAL A 214 14.35 29.44 5.49
N SER A 215 13.14 30.03 5.45
CA SER A 215 12.40 30.45 6.65
C SER A 215 11.94 29.25 7.48
N GLU A 216 12.56 29.02 8.64
CA GLU A 216 12.13 27.99 9.60
C GLU A 216 10.67 28.20 10.03
N GLN A 217 10.27 29.45 10.26
CA GLN A 217 8.92 29.78 10.70
C GLN A 217 7.86 29.48 9.63
N ALA A 218 8.19 29.67 8.36
CA ALA A 218 7.33 29.29 7.24
C ALA A 218 7.21 27.77 7.14
N ARG A 219 8.31 27.01 7.26
CA ARG A 219 8.31 25.55 7.30
C ARG A 219 7.48 25.02 8.46
N LYS A 220 7.66 25.56 9.68
CA LYS A 220 6.88 25.19 10.86
C LYS A 220 5.38 25.40 10.64
N ARG A 221 4.98 26.56 10.15
CA ARG A 221 3.57 26.90 9.87
C ARG A 221 2.97 25.93 8.84
N TYR A 222 3.71 25.65 7.77
CA TYR A 222 3.24 24.75 6.72
C TYR A 222 3.17 23.29 7.20
N TYR A 223 4.17 22.84 7.97
CA TYR A 223 4.19 21.50 8.57
C TYR A 223 2.97 21.26 9.47
N ILE A 224 2.71 22.18 10.43
CA ILE A 224 1.57 22.05 11.35
C ILE A 224 0.25 22.04 10.58
N ALA A 225 0.08 22.93 9.63
CA ALA A 225 -1.14 22.97 8.82
C ALA A 225 -1.34 21.67 8.01
N ASN A 226 -0.26 21.10 7.46
CA ASN A 226 -0.32 19.80 6.78
C ASN A 226 -0.69 18.66 7.72
N MET A 227 -0.22 18.66 8.97
CA MET A 227 -0.57 17.65 9.98
C MET A 227 -2.03 17.79 10.46
N ASN A 228 -2.68 18.89 10.16
CA ASN A 228 -4.06 19.20 10.60
C ASN A 228 -5.09 19.12 9.45
N ARG A 229 -4.73 18.52 8.30
CA ARG A 229 -5.62 18.40 7.13
C ARG A 229 -6.93 17.67 7.42
N GLY A 230 -6.91 16.71 8.33
CA GLY A 230 -8.06 15.88 8.69
C GLY A 230 -9.06 16.57 9.63
N THR A 231 -8.68 17.70 10.24
CA THR A 231 -9.47 18.45 11.21
C THR A 231 -9.81 17.69 12.50
N ALA A 232 -10.36 18.40 13.50
CA ALA A 232 -10.83 17.80 14.76
C ALA A 232 -11.98 16.79 14.53
N ARG A 233 -12.73 16.88 13.43
CA ARG A 233 -13.75 15.90 13.08
C ARG A 233 -13.15 14.51 12.84
N ASN A 234 -12.02 14.42 12.14
CA ASN A 234 -11.34 13.14 11.90
C ASN A 234 -10.80 12.49 13.18
N LEU A 235 -10.43 13.27 14.18
CA LEU A 235 -10.06 12.72 15.49
C LEU A 235 -11.25 12.02 16.15
N ALA A 236 -12.44 12.61 16.09
CA ALA A 236 -13.66 11.99 16.62
C ALA A 236 -14.06 10.75 15.81
N VAL A 237 -13.95 10.80 14.49
CA VAL A 237 -14.17 9.63 13.61
C VAL A 237 -13.21 8.50 13.95
N LEU A 238 -11.93 8.79 14.15
CA LEU A 238 -10.94 7.79 14.52
C LEU A 238 -11.22 7.15 15.88
N ASP A 239 -11.62 7.95 16.88
CA ASP A 239 -11.96 7.44 18.20
C ASP A 239 -13.20 6.52 18.15
N GLU A 240 -14.20 6.83 17.30
CA GLU A 240 -15.35 5.96 17.04
C GLU A 240 -14.92 4.66 16.36
N ILE A 241 -14.06 4.73 15.33
CA ILE A 241 -13.48 3.56 14.65
C ILE A 241 -12.77 2.64 15.65
N VAL A 242 -11.93 3.19 16.53
CA VAL A 242 -11.20 2.44 17.56
C VAL A 242 -12.17 1.73 18.52
N SER A 243 -13.23 2.42 18.93
CA SER A 243 -14.24 1.85 19.80
C SER A 243 -14.99 0.67 19.15
N LEU A 244 -15.39 0.81 17.89
CA LEU A 244 -16.08 -0.24 17.13
C LEU A 244 -15.17 -1.45 16.88
N ARG A 245 -13.89 -1.23 16.59
CA ARG A 245 -12.90 -2.29 16.43
C ARG A 245 -12.66 -3.06 17.72
N LYS A 246 -12.64 -2.37 18.86
CA LYS A 246 -12.59 -3.05 20.18
C LYS A 246 -13.79 -3.97 20.35
N GLU A 247 -14.99 -3.50 20.01
CA GLU A 247 -16.21 -4.32 20.09
C GLU A 247 -16.14 -5.55 19.18
N ILE A 248 -15.50 -5.47 17.99
CA ILE A 248 -15.22 -6.66 17.17
C ILE A 248 -14.40 -7.69 17.95
N GLY A 249 -13.33 -7.27 18.63
CA GLY A 249 -12.55 -8.17 19.49
C GLY A 249 -13.42 -8.85 20.56
N ASP A 250 -14.29 -8.09 21.22
CA ASP A 250 -15.21 -8.60 22.25
C ASP A 250 -16.24 -9.60 21.65
N LEU A 251 -16.78 -9.33 20.45
CA LEU A 251 -17.71 -10.23 19.76
C LEU A 251 -17.07 -11.60 19.45
N TYR A 252 -15.81 -11.60 19.02
CA TYR A 252 -15.05 -12.82 18.71
C TYR A 252 -14.40 -13.46 19.93
N GLY A 253 -14.49 -12.83 21.11
CA GLY A 253 -13.92 -13.34 22.34
C GLY A 253 -12.39 -13.35 22.36
N VAL A 254 -11.75 -12.46 21.62
CA VAL A 254 -10.29 -12.26 21.59
C VAL A 254 -9.89 -11.05 22.43
N PRO A 255 -8.64 -10.99 22.97
CA PRO A 255 -8.26 -9.93 23.92
C PRO A 255 -8.29 -8.51 23.32
N SER A 256 -8.08 -8.36 22.01
CA SER A 256 -8.10 -7.06 21.34
C SER A 256 -8.36 -7.20 19.83
N TYR A 257 -8.61 -6.06 19.17
CA TYR A 257 -8.70 -6.00 17.71
C TYR A 257 -7.39 -6.44 17.02
N ALA A 258 -6.24 -6.15 17.62
CA ALA A 258 -4.97 -6.60 17.09
C ALA A 258 -4.89 -8.14 17.04
N HIS A 259 -5.40 -8.86 18.04
CA HIS A 259 -5.49 -10.33 18.00
C HIS A 259 -6.42 -10.83 16.89
N TYR A 260 -7.55 -10.13 16.68
CA TYR A 260 -8.48 -10.48 15.60
C TYR A 260 -7.81 -10.36 14.22
N VAL A 261 -7.02 -9.30 13.98
CA VAL A 261 -6.38 -9.05 12.69
C VAL A 261 -5.15 -9.93 12.47
N THR A 262 -4.25 -10.03 13.46
CA THR A 262 -2.94 -10.67 13.28
C THR A 262 -2.99 -12.19 13.20
N LYS A 263 -4.08 -12.84 13.65
CA LYS A 263 -4.25 -14.30 13.57
C LYS A 263 -4.13 -14.87 12.13
N ARG A 264 -4.32 -14.03 11.10
CA ARG A 264 -4.23 -14.39 9.67
C ARG A 264 -3.03 -13.74 8.97
N ARG A 265 -2.01 -13.33 9.74
CA ARG A 265 -0.78 -12.72 9.25
C ARG A 265 0.40 -13.66 9.48
N MET A 266 1.54 -13.39 8.83
CA MET A 266 2.79 -14.13 9.10
C MET A 266 3.20 -14.06 10.58
N VAL A 267 2.93 -12.96 11.26
CA VAL A 267 3.25 -12.76 12.68
C VAL A 267 2.37 -13.57 13.62
N GLU A 268 1.17 -13.99 13.20
CA GLU A 268 0.19 -14.83 13.91
C GLU A 268 -0.45 -14.18 15.15
N ASN A 269 0.24 -13.29 15.86
CA ASN A 269 -0.24 -12.64 17.08
C ASN A 269 0.42 -11.27 17.33
N PRO A 270 -0.20 -10.38 18.13
CA PRO A 270 0.33 -9.06 18.45
C PRO A 270 1.63 -9.11 19.27
N GLU A 271 1.87 -10.13 20.06
CA GLU A 271 3.07 -10.29 20.89
C GLU A 271 4.32 -10.42 20.01
N THR A 272 4.21 -11.14 18.88
CA THR A 272 5.27 -11.22 17.88
C THR A 272 5.56 -9.86 17.26
N VAL A 273 4.52 -9.10 16.92
CA VAL A 273 4.68 -7.72 16.42
C VAL A 273 5.39 -6.84 17.45
N MET A 274 4.94 -6.85 18.70
CA MET A 274 5.52 -6.01 19.76
C MET A 274 6.97 -6.38 20.07
N ARG A 275 7.32 -7.67 20.02
CA ARG A 275 8.70 -8.12 20.17
C ARG A 275 9.59 -7.57 19.04
N PHE A 276 9.12 -7.67 17.81
CA PHE A 276 9.79 -7.10 16.64
C PHE A 276 9.97 -5.58 16.75
N LEU A 277 8.91 -4.83 17.07
CA LEU A 277 8.98 -3.37 17.22
C LEU A 277 9.94 -2.94 18.35
N ASN A 278 10.00 -3.70 19.46
CA ASN A 278 10.93 -3.44 20.55
C ASN A 278 12.40 -3.71 20.13
N GLU A 279 12.64 -4.76 19.34
CA GLU A 279 13.96 -5.01 18.77
C GLU A 279 14.39 -3.88 17.82
N VAL A 280 13.51 -3.48 16.90
CA VAL A 280 13.74 -2.34 16.00
C VAL A 280 14.03 -1.07 16.79
N LYS A 281 13.25 -0.76 17.84
CA LYS A 281 13.44 0.41 18.69
C LYS A 281 14.85 0.48 19.28
N SER A 282 15.37 -0.64 19.77
CA SER A 282 16.71 -0.69 20.37
C SER A 282 17.83 -0.31 19.40
N ARG A 283 17.65 -0.52 18.09
CA ARG A 283 18.63 -0.23 17.04
C ARG A 283 18.39 1.13 16.39
N VAL A 284 17.14 1.47 16.13
CA VAL A 284 16.75 2.72 15.45
C VAL A 284 17.08 3.94 16.28
N THR A 285 16.89 3.91 17.61
CA THR A 285 17.11 5.07 18.47
C THR A 285 18.55 5.62 18.37
N GLU A 286 19.55 4.75 18.34
CA GLU A 286 20.96 5.17 18.19
C GLU A 286 21.22 5.78 16.80
N ALA A 287 20.68 5.15 15.75
CA ALA A 287 20.81 5.63 14.39
C ALA A 287 20.12 6.99 14.20
N GLU A 288 18.90 7.15 14.74
CA GLU A 288 18.15 8.41 14.70
C GLU A 288 18.91 9.54 15.39
N LEU A 289 19.45 9.31 16.58
CA LEU A 289 20.25 10.30 17.30
C LEU A 289 21.53 10.68 16.54
N ARG A 290 22.19 9.71 15.90
CA ARG A 290 23.36 9.99 15.04
C ARG A 290 22.97 10.87 13.86
N ASP A 291 21.88 10.56 13.18
CA ASP A 291 21.42 11.31 12.01
C ASP A 291 20.97 12.71 12.40
N LEU A 292 20.23 12.88 13.51
CA LEU A 292 19.84 14.19 14.04
C LEU A 292 21.04 15.06 14.38
N ARG A 293 22.11 14.47 14.95
CA ARG A 293 23.36 15.21 15.23
C ARG A 293 23.99 15.76 13.94
N GLN A 294 24.01 14.98 12.87
CA GLN A 294 24.54 15.43 11.57
C GLN A 294 23.72 16.59 10.98
N LEU A 295 22.38 16.53 11.13
CA LEU A 295 21.51 17.64 10.71
C LEU A 295 21.72 18.88 11.60
N ALA A 296 21.95 18.71 12.91
CA ALA A 296 22.25 19.80 13.83
C ALA A 296 23.59 20.48 13.49
N GLU A 297 24.63 19.73 13.14
CA GLU A 297 25.88 20.25 12.62
C GLU A 297 25.69 21.09 11.36
N MET A 298 24.83 20.62 10.43
CA MET A 298 24.49 21.37 9.21
C MET A 298 23.71 22.65 9.52
N LYS A 299 22.76 22.60 10.47
CA LYS A 299 22.01 23.78 10.94
C LYS A 299 22.96 24.81 11.59
N ALA A 300 23.85 24.35 12.44
CA ALA A 300 24.86 25.19 13.06
C ALA A 300 25.76 25.91 12.05
N GLU A 301 26.23 25.18 11.05
CA GLU A 301 27.07 25.75 9.98
C GLU A 301 26.32 26.81 9.15
N LEU A 302 25.07 26.56 8.77
CA LEU A 302 24.31 27.51 7.94
C LEU A 302 23.81 28.73 8.71
N THR A 303 23.57 28.59 10.02
CA THR A 303 23.02 29.67 10.85
C THR A 303 24.05 30.41 11.66
N GLY A 304 25.29 29.86 11.81
CA GLY A 304 26.35 30.41 12.63
C GLY A 304 26.12 30.20 14.13
N MET A 305 25.11 29.41 14.55
CA MET A 305 24.87 29.13 15.98
C MET A 305 25.71 27.95 16.46
N PRO A 306 26.00 27.85 17.77
CA PRO A 306 26.66 26.67 18.34
C PRO A 306 25.86 25.39 18.13
N VAL A 307 26.53 24.26 17.91
CA VAL A 307 25.89 22.95 17.61
C VAL A 307 24.94 22.49 18.72
N ASP A 308 25.30 22.77 19.98
CA ASP A 308 24.48 22.45 21.16
C ASP A 308 23.17 23.26 21.24
N GLN A 309 23.07 24.36 20.49
CA GLN A 309 21.87 25.19 20.35
C GLN A 309 21.11 24.92 19.05
N ALA A 310 21.67 24.16 18.12
CA ALA A 310 21.12 23.86 16.81
C ALA A 310 20.18 22.63 16.84
N SER A 311 19.16 22.65 17.71
CA SER A 311 18.18 21.55 17.75
C SER A 311 17.46 21.38 16.40
N ILE A 312 17.18 20.13 16.05
CA ILE A 312 16.44 19.77 14.84
C ILE A 312 15.01 19.48 15.21
N GLU A 313 14.11 20.27 14.64
CA GLU A 313 12.69 20.10 14.78
C GLU A 313 12.13 19.29 13.57
N ARG A 314 10.94 18.74 13.68
CA ARG A 314 10.36 17.91 12.60
C ARG A 314 10.21 18.66 11.27
N TRP A 315 9.91 19.94 11.30
CA TRP A 315 9.84 20.80 10.10
C TRP A 315 11.22 21.16 9.51
N ASP A 316 12.29 20.86 10.23
CA ASP A 316 13.68 21.12 9.82
C ASP A 316 14.30 19.93 9.07
N VAL A 317 13.83 18.71 9.35
CA VAL A 317 14.44 17.46 8.88
C VAL A 317 14.66 17.47 7.37
N VAL A 318 13.61 17.74 6.59
CA VAL A 318 13.69 17.71 5.13
C VAL A 318 14.65 18.76 4.59
N TYR A 319 14.62 19.99 5.15
CA TYR A 319 15.47 21.09 4.72
C TYR A 319 16.95 20.80 4.94
N TYR A 320 17.35 20.45 6.19
CA TYR A 320 18.76 20.22 6.49
C TYR A 320 19.28 18.91 5.91
N ARG A 321 18.42 17.92 5.72
CA ARG A 321 18.76 16.68 5.00
C ARG A 321 19.15 17.00 3.56
N GLU A 322 18.37 17.82 2.88
CA GLU A 322 18.65 18.20 1.48
C GLU A 322 19.95 19.00 1.37
N ARG A 323 20.17 20.01 2.23
CA ARG A 323 21.44 20.77 2.27
C ARG A 323 22.64 19.86 2.52
N LEU A 324 22.51 18.88 3.39
CA LEU A 324 23.59 17.95 3.68
C LEU A 324 23.82 16.95 2.54
N ARG A 325 22.75 16.52 1.85
CA ARG A 325 22.84 15.68 0.64
C ARG A 325 23.58 16.41 -0.48
N GLU A 326 23.20 17.63 -0.78
CA GLU A 326 23.88 18.49 -1.78
C GLU A 326 25.37 18.63 -1.45
N LYS A 327 25.70 18.94 -0.17
CA LYS A 327 27.06 19.16 0.26
C LYS A 327 27.93 17.91 0.22
N ARG A 328 27.43 16.77 0.71
CA ARG A 328 28.24 15.54 0.89
C ARG A 328 28.29 14.66 -0.35
N TYR A 329 27.16 14.53 -1.04
CA TYR A 329 27.03 13.52 -2.09
C TYR A 329 26.99 14.11 -3.48
N ALA A 330 26.79 15.42 -3.63
CA ALA A 330 26.61 16.10 -4.91
C ALA A 330 25.61 15.36 -5.82
N VAL A 331 24.52 14.88 -5.20
CA VAL A 331 23.42 14.21 -5.89
C VAL A 331 22.24 15.15 -5.89
N ASP A 332 21.98 15.73 -7.05
CA ASP A 332 20.80 16.53 -7.34
C ASP A 332 19.76 15.66 -8.06
N GLN A 333 18.58 15.53 -7.44
CA GLN A 333 17.50 14.69 -7.97
C GLN A 333 17.01 15.13 -9.35
N GLU A 334 17.01 16.42 -9.64
CA GLU A 334 16.62 16.92 -10.98
C GLU A 334 17.68 16.59 -12.04
N THR A 335 18.96 16.65 -11.69
CA THR A 335 20.05 16.22 -12.59
C THR A 335 19.98 14.71 -12.88
N LEU A 336 19.52 13.89 -11.94
CA LEU A 336 19.37 12.45 -12.14
C LEU A 336 18.34 12.10 -13.23
N ARG A 337 17.38 12.98 -13.53
CA ARG A 337 16.43 12.77 -14.66
C ARG A 337 17.10 12.62 -16.01
N GLU A 338 18.27 13.21 -16.19
CA GLU A 338 19.07 13.07 -17.42
C GLU A 338 19.66 11.67 -17.57
N TYR A 339 19.95 11.01 -16.44
CA TYR A 339 20.44 9.63 -16.42
C TYR A 339 19.34 8.61 -16.62
N PHE A 340 18.09 8.94 -16.22
CA PHE A 340 16.95 8.05 -16.25
C PHE A 340 15.76 8.62 -17.07
N PRO A 341 15.91 8.89 -18.39
CA PRO A 341 14.78 9.30 -19.23
C PRO A 341 13.69 8.23 -19.20
N THR A 342 12.42 8.63 -19.12
CA THR A 342 11.32 7.74 -18.78
C THR A 342 11.18 6.50 -19.66
N LEU A 343 11.14 6.65 -20.99
CA LEU A 343 10.98 5.50 -21.89
C LEU A 343 12.21 4.57 -21.90
N PRO A 344 13.44 5.06 -22.01
CA PRO A 344 14.63 4.22 -21.85
C PRO A 344 14.69 3.49 -20.52
N THR A 345 14.25 4.14 -19.43
CA THR A 345 14.21 3.53 -18.08
C THR A 345 13.18 2.41 -18.00
N VAL A 346 12.02 2.56 -18.61
CA VAL A 346 11.03 1.48 -18.72
C VAL A 346 11.59 0.30 -19.51
N ASN A 347 12.25 0.54 -20.62
CA ASN A 347 12.89 -0.53 -21.41
C ASN A 347 13.99 -1.23 -20.62
N TRP A 348 14.78 -0.48 -19.82
CA TRP A 348 15.77 -1.04 -18.92
C TRP A 348 15.10 -1.91 -17.83
N MET A 349 14.01 -1.45 -17.23
CA MET A 349 13.24 -2.25 -16.26
C MET A 349 12.77 -3.57 -16.87
N LEU A 350 12.25 -3.53 -18.10
CA LEU A 350 11.84 -4.76 -18.80
C LEU A 350 13.03 -5.69 -19.04
N ASP A 351 14.18 -5.17 -19.51
CA ASP A 351 15.41 -5.95 -19.79
C ASP A 351 15.96 -6.64 -18.51
N ILE A 352 16.05 -5.92 -17.38
CA ILE A 352 16.49 -6.55 -16.12
C ILE A 352 15.53 -7.64 -15.66
N THR A 353 14.24 -7.45 -15.86
CA THR A 353 13.20 -8.41 -15.50
C THR A 353 13.25 -9.65 -16.39
N GLU A 354 13.42 -9.49 -17.71
CA GLU A 354 13.60 -10.59 -18.65
C GLU A 354 14.75 -11.49 -18.24
N ARG A 355 15.90 -10.89 -17.91
CA ARG A 355 17.12 -11.60 -17.48
C ARG A 355 16.95 -12.31 -16.15
N LEU A 356 16.34 -11.64 -15.16
CA LEU A 356 16.18 -12.20 -13.82
C LEU A 356 15.18 -13.36 -13.80
N TYR A 357 14.06 -13.20 -14.47
CA TYR A 357 12.93 -14.11 -14.34
C TYR A 357 12.74 -15.02 -15.58
N CYS A 358 13.66 -15.00 -16.56
CA CYS A 358 13.54 -15.78 -17.79
C CYS A 358 12.18 -15.59 -18.48
N VAL A 359 11.77 -14.35 -18.65
CA VAL A 359 10.55 -13.97 -19.38
C VAL A 359 10.90 -13.11 -20.59
N ARG A 360 9.92 -12.89 -21.46
CA ARG A 360 10.02 -11.97 -22.60
C ARG A 360 8.79 -11.08 -22.65
N PHE A 361 9.04 -9.77 -22.82
CA PHE A 361 7.98 -8.79 -23.05
C PHE A 361 7.89 -8.45 -24.53
N THR A 362 6.69 -8.54 -25.10
CA THR A 362 6.45 -8.17 -26.50
C THR A 362 5.33 -7.16 -26.57
N GLU A 363 5.63 -5.91 -26.98
CA GLU A 363 4.62 -4.87 -27.13
C GLU A 363 3.59 -5.29 -28.18
N ALA A 364 2.32 -5.11 -27.89
CA ALA A 364 1.21 -5.46 -28.78
C ALA A 364 0.12 -4.38 -28.76
N ILE A 365 -0.55 -4.21 -29.90
CA ILE A 365 -1.67 -3.27 -30.01
C ILE A 365 -2.95 -3.99 -29.57
N VAL A 366 -3.59 -3.44 -28.52
CA VAL A 366 -4.85 -3.91 -27.97
C VAL A 366 -5.75 -2.71 -27.67
N PRO A 367 -7.05 -2.91 -27.43
CA PRO A 367 -7.90 -1.84 -26.90
C PRO A 367 -7.37 -1.32 -25.54
N VAL A 368 -7.34 0.00 -25.39
CA VAL A 368 -6.87 0.70 -24.18
C VAL A 368 -7.80 1.85 -23.85
N TRP A 369 -7.79 2.33 -22.59
CA TRP A 369 -8.62 3.44 -22.12
C TRP A 369 -8.03 4.82 -22.39
N HIS A 370 -6.76 4.90 -22.81
CA HIS A 370 -6.08 6.14 -23.16
C HIS A 370 -4.89 5.87 -24.08
N ASP A 371 -4.57 6.78 -25.00
CA ASP A 371 -3.50 6.62 -26.03
C ASP A 371 -2.09 6.43 -25.44
N ASP A 372 -1.84 6.91 -24.22
CA ASP A 372 -0.55 6.74 -23.54
C ASP A 372 -0.35 5.34 -22.95
N VAL A 373 -1.39 4.51 -22.90
CA VAL A 373 -1.32 3.18 -22.31
C VAL A 373 -0.70 2.20 -23.29
N LYS A 374 0.26 1.43 -22.80
CA LYS A 374 0.91 0.37 -23.57
C LYS A 374 0.58 -1.00 -22.98
N TYR A 375 0.50 -1.99 -23.85
CA TYR A 375 0.31 -3.39 -23.48
C TYR A 375 1.49 -4.23 -23.92
N TYR A 376 1.88 -5.17 -23.06
CA TYR A 376 2.91 -6.17 -23.36
C TYR A 376 2.38 -7.57 -23.06
N ASP A 377 2.58 -8.46 -24.03
CA ASP A 377 2.54 -9.89 -23.80
C ASP A 377 3.69 -10.30 -22.90
N VAL A 378 3.45 -11.20 -21.97
CA VAL A 378 4.49 -11.79 -21.12
C VAL A 378 4.58 -13.28 -21.46
N ASP A 379 5.71 -13.68 -22.04
CA ASP A 379 5.96 -15.06 -22.45
C ASP A 379 7.11 -15.65 -21.62
N ASP A 380 7.06 -16.96 -21.35
CA ASP A 380 8.21 -17.68 -20.78
C ASP A 380 9.32 -17.76 -21.84
N ALA A 381 10.51 -17.28 -21.49
CA ALA A 381 11.61 -17.17 -22.45
C ALA A 381 12.16 -18.53 -22.90
N VAL A 382 11.94 -19.61 -22.15
CA VAL A 382 12.42 -20.97 -22.45
C VAL A 382 11.42 -21.76 -23.28
N SER A 383 10.18 -21.81 -22.82
CA SER A 383 9.10 -22.56 -23.50
C SER A 383 8.43 -21.80 -24.63
N GLY A 384 8.47 -20.47 -24.60
CA GLY A 384 7.71 -19.59 -25.49
C GLY A 384 6.20 -19.53 -25.17
N GLU A 385 5.78 -20.13 -24.06
CA GLU A 385 4.38 -20.14 -23.63
C GLU A 385 3.98 -18.74 -23.13
N ARG A 386 2.78 -18.26 -23.57
CA ARG A 386 2.18 -17.05 -23.03
C ARG A 386 1.76 -17.27 -21.59
N ILE A 387 2.31 -16.44 -20.69
CA ILE A 387 2.05 -16.54 -19.26
C ILE A 387 1.10 -15.47 -18.73
N GLY A 388 0.94 -14.38 -19.43
CA GLY A 388 0.01 -13.32 -19.04
C GLY A 388 0.15 -12.08 -19.88
N GLY A 389 -0.45 -10.98 -19.41
CA GLY A 389 -0.36 -9.66 -20.02
C GLY A 389 -0.17 -8.56 -19.00
N ILE A 390 0.52 -7.49 -19.39
CA ILE A 390 0.68 -6.30 -18.54
C ILE A 390 0.30 -5.04 -19.31
N TYR A 391 -0.32 -4.09 -18.60
CA TYR A 391 -0.54 -2.74 -19.10
C TYR A 391 0.33 -1.75 -18.32
N LEU A 392 0.85 -0.74 -19.03
CA LEU A 392 1.62 0.36 -18.44
C LEU A 392 0.90 1.68 -18.71
N ASP A 393 0.37 2.31 -17.66
CA ASP A 393 -0.27 3.63 -17.67
C ASP A 393 0.58 4.61 -16.86
N LEU A 394 1.59 5.20 -17.48
CA LEU A 394 2.72 5.81 -16.80
C LEU A 394 2.58 7.32 -16.54
N TYR A 395 1.74 8.04 -17.28
CA TYR A 395 1.77 9.49 -17.30
C TYR A 395 0.57 10.13 -16.61
N PRO A 396 0.77 11.33 -16.02
CA PRO A 396 -0.32 12.06 -15.38
C PRO A 396 -1.32 12.60 -16.42
N ARG A 397 -2.58 12.61 -16.06
CA ARG A 397 -3.67 13.29 -16.76
C ARG A 397 -4.74 13.75 -15.79
N ALA A 398 -5.68 14.58 -16.25
CA ALA A 398 -6.80 15.03 -15.44
C ALA A 398 -7.60 13.82 -14.92
N ASP A 399 -8.01 13.90 -13.67
CA ASP A 399 -8.88 12.93 -12.97
C ASP A 399 -8.37 11.47 -12.88
N LYS A 400 -7.13 11.20 -13.27
CA LYS A 400 -6.47 9.93 -13.04
C LYS A 400 -6.03 9.80 -11.58
N TYR A 401 -6.02 8.58 -11.05
CA TYR A 401 -5.40 8.23 -9.77
C TYR A 401 -3.99 8.83 -9.65
N LYS A 402 -3.73 9.57 -8.57
CA LYS A 402 -2.58 10.49 -8.49
C LYS A 402 -1.31 9.89 -7.88
N HIS A 403 -1.40 8.68 -7.33
CA HIS A 403 -0.25 7.97 -6.80
C HIS A 403 0.23 6.89 -7.78
N ALA A 404 1.28 6.16 -7.44
CA ALA A 404 1.67 4.94 -8.12
C ALA A 404 0.94 3.75 -7.47
N ALA A 405 0.57 2.77 -8.26
CA ALA A 405 0.03 1.50 -7.79
C ALA A 405 0.04 0.42 -8.88
N ALA A 406 0.10 -0.83 -8.46
CA ALA A 406 -0.18 -1.99 -9.29
C ALA A 406 -1.62 -2.46 -9.09
N TRP A 407 -2.33 -2.72 -10.19
CA TRP A 407 -3.67 -3.31 -10.18
C TRP A 407 -3.61 -4.76 -10.64
N PRO A 408 -3.93 -5.75 -9.79
CA PRO A 408 -4.15 -7.13 -10.20
C PRO A 408 -5.57 -7.26 -10.77
N VAL A 409 -5.72 -6.96 -12.06
CA VAL A 409 -7.05 -6.90 -12.72
C VAL A 409 -7.62 -8.28 -12.95
N ARG A 410 -6.75 -9.27 -13.14
CA ARG A 410 -7.13 -10.65 -13.44
C ARG A 410 -6.09 -11.61 -12.89
N GLY A 411 -6.52 -12.54 -12.05
CA GLY A 411 -5.65 -13.58 -11.51
C GLY A 411 -5.46 -14.77 -12.46
N VAL A 412 -4.65 -15.74 -12.04
CA VAL A 412 -4.41 -16.99 -12.76
C VAL A 412 -5.23 -18.14 -12.16
N SER A 413 -5.68 -19.06 -12.99
CA SER A 413 -6.13 -20.40 -12.57
C SER A 413 -5.61 -21.43 -13.58
N ARG A 414 -4.69 -22.29 -13.13
CA ARG A 414 -4.17 -23.35 -14.01
C ARG A 414 -5.23 -24.39 -14.32
N ASN A 415 -6.14 -24.64 -13.38
CA ASN A 415 -7.25 -25.58 -13.57
C ASN A 415 -8.14 -25.18 -14.74
N GLU A 416 -8.32 -23.87 -14.95
CA GLU A 416 -9.17 -23.32 -16.01
C GLU A 416 -8.36 -22.76 -17.21
N GLY A 417 -7.03 -22.91 -17.21
CA GLY A 417 -6.17 -22.36 -18.27
C GLY A 417 -6.22 -20.83 -18.36
N ARG A 418 -6.59 -20.15 -17.27
CA ARG A 418 -6.77 -18.71 -17.18
C ARG A 418 -5.44 -18.01 -16.97
N GLN A 419 -5.15 -16.98 -17.80
CA GLN A 419 -3.92 -16.19 -17.73
C GLN A 419 -4.15 -14.86 -16.99
N PRO A 420 -3.17 -14.40 -16.19
CA PRO A 420 -3.30 -13.20 -15.40
C PRO A 420 -3.09 -11.91 -16.21
N ILE A 421 -3.66 -10.81 -15.70
CA ILE A 421 -3.43 -9.44 -16.20
C ILE A 421 -3.12 -8.54 -15.01
N SER A 422 -2.01 -7.83 -15.08
CA SER A 422 -1.65 -6.78 -14.11
C SER A 422 -1.42 -5.45 -14.81
N VAL A 423 -1.71 -4.35 -14.12
CA VAL A 423 -1.58 -3.01 -14.65
C VAL A 423 -0.71 -2.16 -13.73
N LEU A 424 0.30 -1.52 -14.32
CA LEU A 424 1.12 -0.51 -13.64
C LEU A 424 0.51 0.87 -13.90
N VAL A 425 0.11 1.58 -12.87
CA VAL A 425 -0.35 2.97 -12.94
C VAL A 425 0.62 3.86 -12.20
N THR A 426 1.14 4.90 -12.85
CA THR A 426 2.03 5.90 -12.24
C THR A 426 1.73 7.31 -12.77
N ASN A 427 2.44 8.32 -12.28
CA ASN A 427 2.30 9.71 -12.74
C ASN A 427 3.67 10.33 -12.99
N PHE A 428 4.52 9.66 -13.74
CA PHE A 428 5.90 10.07 -13.96
C PHE A 428 6.05 11.24 -14.93
N ASN A 429 7.12 12.01 -14.73
CA ASN A 429 7.52 13.04 -15.66
C ASN A 429 7.95 12.40 -16.99
N ARG A 430 7.48 12.96 -18.12
CA ARG A 430 7.83 12.43 -19.45
C ARG A 430 9.32 12.57 -19.82
N ARG A 431 10.03 13.50 -19.19
CA ARG A 431 11.46 13.75 -19.48
C ARG A 431 12.36 12.70 -18.86
N GLY A 432 12.07 12.33 -17.59
CA GLY A 432 12.92 11.40 -16.87
C GLY A 432 12.48 11.27 -15.40
N LEU A 433 13.07 10.30 -14.72
CA LEU A 433 12.79 9.94 -13.35
C LEU A 433 13.88 10.46 -12.40
N THR A 434 13.47 10.91 -11.22
CA THR A 434 14.38 11.02 -10.08
C THR A 434 14.74 9.61 -9.59
N HIS A 435 15.74 9.49 -8.71
CA HIS A 435 16.06 8.18 -8.13
C HIS A 435 14.89 7.61 -7.31
N SER A 436 14.18 8.46 -6.56
CA SER A 436 13.00 8.02 -5.82
C SER A 436 11.86 7.54 -6.75
N GLU A 437 11.65 8.21 -7.90
CA GLU A 437 10.67 7.74 -8.89
C GLU A 437 11.13 6.44 -9.57
N LEU A 438 12.44 6.21 -9.71
CA LEU A 438 13.00 4.96 -10.19
C LEU A 438 12.75 3.80 -9.20
N GLU A 439 12.93 4.05 -7.89
CA GLU A 439 12.58 3.09 -6.83
C GLU A 439 11.08 2.78 -6.85
N THR A 440 10.24 3.80 -6.96
CA THR A 440 8.78 3.62 -7.08
C THR A 440 8.41 2.80 -8.31
N LEU A 441 9.04 3.05 -9.46
CA LEU A 441 8.81 2.27 -10.69
C LEU A 441 9.09 0.78 -10.47
N LEU A 442 10.22 0.45 -9.85
CA LEU A 442 10.59 -0.94 -9.57
C LEU A 442 9.69 -1.57 -8.50
N HIS A 443 9.35 -0.83 -7.45
CA HIS A 443 8.43 -1.28 -6.40
C HIS A 443 7.09 -1.74 -7.01
N GLU A 444 6.41 -0.84 -7.71
CA GLU A 444 5.10 -1.15 -8.29
C GLU A 444 5.20 -2.24 -9.38
N PHE A 445 6.29 -2.23 -10.14
CA PHE A 445 6.52 -3.30 -11.11
C PHE A 445 6.81 -4.66 -10.44
N GLY A 446 7.38 -4.66 -9.24
CA GLY A 446 7.51 -5.85 -8.40
C GLY A 446 6.16 -6.50 -8.08
N HIS A 447 5.15 -5.70 -7.74
CA HIS A 447 3.76 -6.18 -7.57
C HIS A 447 3.16 -6.67 -8.89
N VAL A 448 3.37 -5.95 -10.00
CA VAL A 448 2.92 -6.40 -11.34
C VAL A 448 3.51 -7.76 -11.67
N MET A 449 4.80 -7.97 -11.40
CA MET A 449 5.47 -9.25 -11.64
C MET A 449 4.98 -10.35 -10.69
N HIS A 450 4.70 -10.04 -9.43
CA HIS A 450 4.08 -10.99 -8.50
C HIS A 450 2.71 -11.46 -9.02
N GLY A 451 1.90 -10.54 -9.56
CA GLY A 451 0.63 -10.88 -10.20
C GLY A 451 0.79 -11.77 -11.44
N VAL A 452 1.60 -11.33 -12.39
CA VAL A 452 1.67 -11.97 -13.73
C VAL A 452 2.46 -13.27 -13.76
N LEU A 453 3.44 -13.44 -12.84
CA LEU A 453 4.25 -14.66 -12.74
C LEU A 453 3.62 -15.75 -11.88
N SER A 454 2.48 -15.49 -11.25
CA SER A 454 1.72 -16.48 -10.49
C SER A 454 1.30 -17.67 -11.35
N ARG A 455 1.28 -18.88 -10.76
CA ARG A 455 0.97 -20.16 -11.42
C ARG A 455 0.14 -21.06 -10.53
N THR A 456 -0.76 -20.48 -9.78
CA THR A 456 -1.62 -21.19 -8.83
C THR A 456 -2.70 -22.01 -9.52
N GLU A 457 -3.13 -23.09 -8.86
CA GLU A 457 -4.22 -23.93 -9.35
C GLU A 457 -5.56 -23.19 -9.31
N TYR A 458 -5.79 -22.43 -8.24
CA TYR A 458 -6.99 -21.63 -8.00
C TYR A 458 -6.72 -20.13 -8.10
N ASN A 459 -7.67 -19.41 -8.66
CA ASN A 459 -7.59 -17.94 -8.82
C ASN A 459 -7.43 -17.21 -7.49
N GLN A 460 -8.11 -17.68 -6.45
CA GLN A 460 -8.09 -17.04 -5.14
C GLN A 460 -6.69 -16.97 -4.51
N HIS A 461 -5.79 -17.87 -4.90
CA HIS A 461 -4.39 -17.88 -4.44
C HIS A 461 -3.45 -17.04 -5.30
N SER A 462 -3.95 -16.40 -6.36
CA SER A 462 -3.15 -15.77 -7.40
C SER A 462 -2.39 -14.53 -6.91
N GLY A 463 -1.15 -14.43 -7.31
CA GLY A 463 -0.34 -13.21 -7.24
C GLY A 463 -0.23 -12.62 -5.85
N THR A 464 -0.72 -11.41 -5.70
CA THR A 464 -0.64 -10.62 -4.46
C THR A 464 -1.69 -10.99 -3.40
N SER A 465 -2.49 -12.05 -3.62
CA SER A 465 -3.42 -12.62 -2.63
C SER A 465 -2.68 -13.42 -1.55
N VAL A 466 -1.65 -12.85 -0.95
CA VAL A 466 -0.81 -13.41 0.10
C VAL A 466 -1.04 -12.71 1.43
N GLU A 467 -0.38 -13.17 2.50
CA GLU A 467 -0.44 -12.50 3.80
C GLU A 467 -0.05 -11.03 3.68
N ARG A 468 -0.84 -10.15 4.31
CA ARG A 468 -0.72 -8.70 4.17
C ARG A 468 0.65 -8.16 4.60
N ASP A 469 1.28 -8.81 5.56
CA ASP A 469 2.62 -8.48 6.05
C ASP A 469 3.76 -9.14 5.24
N PHE A 470 3.41 -9.89 4.17
CA PHE A 470 4.35 -10.39 3.18
C PHE A 470 4.27 -9.66 1.83
N VAL A 471 3.09 -9.17 1.45
CA VAL A 471 2.82 -8.67 0.09
C VAL A 471 3.85 -7.65 -0.42
N GLU A 472 4.42 -6.85 0.48
CA GLU A 472 5.43 -5.83 0.17
C GLU A 472 6.85 -6.40 0.03
N ALA A 473 7.12 -7.64 0.45
CA ALA A 473 8.48 -8.15 0.45
C ALA A 473 9.09 -8.33 -0.96
N PRO A 474 8.36 -8.89 -1.96
CA PRO A 474 8.87 -8.97 -3.33
C PRO A 474 9.08 -7.61 -3.99
N SER A 475 8.17 -6.64 -3.78
CA SER A 475 8.26 -5.29 -4.34
C SER A 475 9.41 -4.49 -3.73
N GLN A 476 9.55 -4.51 -2.41
CA GLN A 476 10.65 -3.86 -1.69
C GLN A 476 12.01 -4.49 -2.01
N MET A 477 12.06 -5.79 -2.26
CA MET A 477 13.28 -6.43 -2.76
C MET A 477 13.63 -5.88 -4.14
N TYR A 478 12.65 -5.69 -5.00
CA TYR A 478 12.89 -5.24 -6.37
C TYR A 478 13.37 -3.78 -6.46
N GLU A 479 13.13 -2.94 -5.46
CA GLU A 479 13.72 -1.59 -5.34
C GLU A 479 15.26 -1.61 -5.33
N GLU A 480 15.87 -2.68 -4.82
CA GLU A 480 17.32 -2.75 -4.66
C GLU A 480 18.07 -2.65 -5.99
N TRP A 481 17.47 -3.07 -7.11
CA TRP A 481 18.06 -2.93 -8.44
C TRP A 481 18.23 -1.47 -8.88
N ALA A 482 17.49 -0.51 -8.31
CA ALA A 482 17.65 0.93 -8.57
C ALA A 482 18.99 1.50 -8.07
N SER A 483 19.71 0.77 -7.21
CA SER A 483 20.95 1.25 -6.58
C SER A 483 22.13 0.27 -6.74
N ARG A 484 22.04 -0.70 -7.65
CA ARG A 484 23.11 -1.68 -7.89
C ARG A 484 23.81 -1.43 -9.22
N MET A 485 25.15 -1.48 -9.20
CA MET A 485 25.97 -1.21 -10.37
C MET A 485 25.63 -2.15 -11.51
N GLU A 486 25.44 -3.45 -11.22
CA GLU A 486 25.21 -4.50 -12.21
C GLU A 486 23.92 -4.29 -13.00
N SER A 487 22.88 -3.76 -12.36
CA SER A 487 21.61 -3.42 -13.03
C SER A 487 21.70 -2.08 -13.76
N LEU A 488 22.25 -1.04 -13.09
CA LEU A 488 22.29 0.32 -13.65
C LEU A 488 23.19 0.44 -14.86
N MET A 489 24.26 -0.34 -14.97
CA MET A 489 25.10 -0.39 -16.17
C MET A 489 24.33 -0.80 -17.43
N LEU A 490 23.29 -1.63 -17.29
CA LEU A 490 22.44 -2.05 -18.40
C LEU A 490 21.64 -0.91 -19.03
N MET A 491 21.49 0.22 -18.32
CA MET A 491 20.81 1.42 -18.81
C MET A 491 21.41 1.92 -20.14
N ARG A 492 22.71 1.75 -20.32
CA ARG A 492 23.40 2.14 -21.56
C ARG A 492 22.90 1.41 -22.80
N ASN A 493 22.35 0.21 -22.64
CA ASN A 493 21.77 -0.55 -23.76
C ASN A 493 20.50 0.11 -24.29
N HIS A 494 19.84 0.94 -23.46
CA HIS A 494 18.55 1.56 -23.75
C HIS A 494 18.64 3.06 -23.98
N CYS A 495 19.77 3.70 -23.62
CA CYS A 495 20.00 5.13 -23.85
C CYS A 495 21.46 5.42 -24.19
N ALA A 496 21.74 5.55 -25.49
CA ALA A 496 23.11 5.84 -25.97
C ALA A 496 23.54 7.28 -25.69
N THR A 497 22.61 8.21 -25.53
CA THR A 497 22.84 9.65 -25.34
C THR A 497 22.80 10.10 -23.88
N CYS A 498 22.38 9.23 -22.96
CA CYS A 498 22.36 9.52 -21.53
C CYS A 498 23.77 9.66 -20.96
N PRO A 499 23.95 10.46 -19.90
CA PRO A 499 25.20 10.49 -19.17
C PRO A 499 25.62 9.10 -18.70
N LEU A 500 26.93 8.88 -18.60
CA LEU A 500 27.45 7.59 -18.16
C LEU A 500 27.20 7.40 -16.67
N ILE A 501 26.55 6.29 -16.31
CA ILE A 501 26.45 5.83 -14.93
C ILE A 501 27.75 5.12 -14.59
N ASP A 502 28.57 5.73 -13.74
CA ASP A 502 29.82 5.17 -13.25
C ASP A 502 29.72 4.70 -11.80
N GLU A 503 30.74 3.98 -11.35
CA GLU A 503 30.79 3.48 -9.96
C GLU A 503 30.70 4.60 -8.92
N SER A 504 31.30 5.76 -9.22
CA SER A 504 31.28 6.93 -8.32
C SER A 504 29.85 7.46 -8.14
N LEU A 505 29.07 7.54 -9.22
CA LEU A 505 27.66 7.96 -9.14
C LEU A 505 26.83 6.95 -8.35
N VAL A 506 27.00 5.65 -8.60
CA VAL A 506 26.26 4.60 -7.88
C VAL A 506 26.60 4.60 -6.40
N GLN A 507 27.88 4.75 -6.02
CA GLN A 507 28.31 4.87 -4.64
C GLN A 507 27.68 6.10 -3.95
N ARG A 508 27.63 7.25 -4.63
CA ARG A 508 26.97 8.46 -4.12
C ARG A 508 25.45 8.27 -3.94
N ILE A 509 24.77 7.66 -4.89
CA ILE A 509 23.35 7.33 -4.81
C ILE A 509 23.10 6.42 -3.59
N ARG A 510 23.88 5.36 -3.44
CA ARG A 510 23.75 4.43 -2.30
C ARG A 510 24.02 5.12 -0.94
N ALA A 511 25.05 5.96 -0.88
CA ALA A 511 25.35 6.71 0.32
C ALA A 511 24.25 7.73 0.66
N ALA A 512 23.69 8.41 -0.34
CA ALA A 512 22.57 9.32 -0.18
C ALA A 512 21.27 8.61 0.25
N LYS A 513 21.01 7.38 -0.23
CA LYS A 513 19.88 6.55 0.18
C LYS A 513 19.98 6.15 1.67
N LYS A 514 21.15 5.72 2.10
CA LYS A 514 21.39 5.30 3.49
C LYS A 514 21.40 6.47 4.49
N PHE A 515 21.63 7.69 4.01
CA PHE A 515 21.69 8.87 4.87
C PHE A 515 20.29 9.25 5.39
N GLY A 516 20.16 9.31 6.70
CA GLY A 516 18.92 9.66 7.38
C GLY A 516 17.98 8.46 7.62
N SER A 517 18.43 7.23 7.34
CA SER A 517 17.66 6.00 7.58
C SER A 517 17.20 5.86 9.03
N GLY A 518 18.01 6.28 10.00
CA GLY A 518 17.63 6.28 11.42
C GLY A 518 16.39 7.14 11.70
N ILE A 519 16.32 8.34 11.12
CA ILE A 519 15.16 9.24 11.25
C ILE A 519 13.94 8.63 10.57
N ASP A 520 14.12 8.05 9.38
CA ASP A 520 13.01 7.47 8.61
C ASP A 520 12.44 6.24 9.32
N TYR A 521 13.28 5.32 9.75
CA TYR A 521 12.85 4.14 10.52
C TYR A 521 12.31 4.49 11.90
N GLY A 522 12.84 5.56 12.56
CA GLY A 522 12.27 6.10 13.80
C GLY A 522 10.82 6.57 13.61
N ARG A 523 10.52 7.19 12.46
CA ARG A 523 9.16 7.61 12.10
C ARG A 523 8.25 6.41 11.79
N GLN A 524 8.73 5.43 11.05
CA GLN A 524 7.99 4.20 10.75
C GLN A 524 7.69 3.39 12.02
N LEU A 525 8.65 3.31 12.94
CA LEU A 525 8.49 2.68 14.23
C LEU A 525 7.40 3.36 15.07
N LEU A 526 7.37 4.70 15.09
CA LEU A 526 6.34 5.46 15.79
C LEU A 526 4.95 5.17 15.23
N TYR A 527 4.81 5.16 13.90
CA TYR A 527 3.54 4.86 13.22
C TYR A 527 3.05 3.44 13.53
N ALA A 528 3.92 2.44 13.40
CA ALA A 528 3.59 1.05 13.68
C ALA A 528 3.24 0.84 15.17
N SER A 529 4.00 1.46 16.07
CA SER A 529 3.74 1.38 17.50
C SER A 529 2.43 2.06 17.89
N PHE A 530 2.08 3.17 17.25
CA PHE A 530 0.82 3.88 17.47
C PHE A 530 -0.38 3.08 16.96
N ASP A 531 -0.29 2.49 15.78
CA ASP A 531 -1.31 1.59 15.24
C ASP A 531 -1.58 0.39 16.16
N MET A 532 -0.52 -0.27 16.61
CA MET A 532 -0.63 -1.38 17.56
C MET A 532 -1.20 -0.96 18.91
N ALA A 533 -0.85 0.23 19.39
CA ALA A 533 -1.36 0.76 20.64
C ALA A 533 -2.86 1.11 20.57
N LEU A 534 -3.35 1.63 19.42
CA LEU A 534 -4.77 1.89 19.18
C LEU A 534 -5.59 0.61 19.03
N SER A 535 -4.96 -0.46 18.58
CA SER A 535 -5.62 -1.75 18.28
C SER A 535 -5.46 -2.78 19.41
N GLY A 536 -4.64 -2.47 20.45
CA GLY A 536 -4.24 -3.37 21.51
C GLY A 536 -5.19 -3.39 22.73
N GLU A 537 -4.77 -4.14 23.76
CA GLU A 537 -5.49 -4.23 25.03
C GLU A 537 -5.48 -2.91 25.79
N GLY A 538 -6.57 -2.61 26.49
CA GLY A 538 -6.67 -1.49 27.44
C GLY A 538 -6.99 -0.13 26.80
N VAL A 539 -7.13 -0.02 25.49
CA VAL A 539 -7.64 1.19 24.84
C VAL A 539 -9.13 1.34 25.16
N GLY A 540 -9.51 2.45 25.79
CA GLY A 540 -10.90 2.71 26.22
C GLY A 540 -11.30 2.18 27.59
N SER A 541 -10.47 1.38 28.28
CA SER A 541 -10.80 0.84 29.62
C SER A 541 -10.39 1.73 30.81
N ARG A 542 -9.65 2.83 30.58
CA ARG A 542 -9.15 3.69 31.66
C ARG A 542 -10.11 4.80 32.12
N GLU A 543 -11.31 4.92 31.55
CA GLU A 543 -12.31 5.93 31.97
C GLU A 543 -13.45 5.41 32.83
N SER A 544 -13.49 4.12 33.25
CA SER A 544 -14.54 3.58 34.12
C SER A 544 -14.22 3.65 35.62
N GLY A 545 -13.26 4.45 36.04
CA GLY A 545 -12.82 4.61 37.41
C GLY A 545 -13.17 5.96 38.02
N ALA A 546 -14.41 6.45 37.95
CA ALA A 546 -14.98 7.42 38.90
C ALA A 546 -16.49 7.61 38.66
N GLY A 547 -17.32 7.08 39.57
CA GLY A 547 -18.73 7.49 39.72
C GLY A 547 -19.72 6.34 39.56
N SER A 548 -20.25 5.85 40.68
CA SER A 548 -21.40 4.92 40.75
C SER A 548 -22.59 5.45 39.96
N PRO A 549 -23.30 4.62 39.22
CA PRO A 549 -24.50 5.06 38.50
C PRO A 549 -25.69 5.19 39.45
N THR A 550 -26.23 6.40 39.52
CA THR A 550 -27.64 6.56 39.99
C THR A 550 -28.55 6.11 38.85
N THR A 551 -29.37 5.13 39.14
CA THR A 551 -30.45 4.65 38.28
C THR A 551 -31.43 5.76 37.97
N ASP A 552 -31.53 6.16 36.72
CA ASP A 552 -32.68 6.91 36.21
C ASP A 552 -33.27 6.17 34.99
N ASN A 553 -34.46 5.67 35.20
CA ASN A 553 -35.28 4.88 34.29
C ASN A 553 -36.02 5.84 33.33
N ARG A 554 -35.50 6.09 32.12
CA ARG A 554 -36.27 6.73 31.05
C ARG A 554 -36.16 5.97 29.74
N GLN A 555 -37.34 5.55 29.25
CA GLN A 555 -37.53 4.94 27.92
C GLN A 555 -37.03 5.83 26.78
N PRO A 556 -36.53 5.25 25.69
CA PRO A 556 -36.11 6.03 24.53
C PRO A 556 -37.30 6.50 23.71
N THR A 557 -37.38 7.83 23.52
CA THR A 557 -38.27 8.45 22.54
C THR A 557 -37.50 8.56 21.21
N THR A 558 -38.16 8.12 20.15
CA THR A 558 -37.75 8.32 18.76
C THR A 558 -37.62 9.81 18.44
N GLY A 559 -36.41 10.24 18.05
CA GLY A 559 -36.17 11.63 17.68
C GLY A 559 -34.97 11.78 16.76
N SER A 560 -35.15 12.54 15.70
CA SER A 560 -34.29 13.00 14.59
C SER A 560 -32.80 13.13 14.84
N PRO A 561 -31.94 13.10 13.79
CA PRO A 561 -30.49 13.16 13.92
C PRO A 561 -30.07 14.50 14.53
N ILE A 562 -29.39 14.42 15.66
CA ILE A 562 -28.83 15.58 16.38
C ILE A 562 -27.50 15.94 15.70
N THR A 563 -27.48 17.03 14.96
CA THR A 563 -26.26 17.76 14.60
C THR A 563 -25.82 18.57 15.83
N ASP A 564 -25.12 17.94 16.77
CA ASP A 564 -24.51 18.65 17.90
C ASP A 564 -23.11 19.10 17.53
N ASN A 565 -22.97 20.37 17.14
CA ASN A 565 -21.70 21.02 16.75
C ASN A 565 -20.92 21.54 17.98
N ARG A 566 -21.07 20.95 19.16
CA ARG A 566 -20.26 21.31 20.33
C ARG A 566 -18.91 20.61 20.27
N PRO A 567 -17.78 21.31 20.52
CA PRO A 567 -16.49 20.64 20.66
C PRO A 567 -16.55 19.63 21.83
N PRO A 568 -15.98 18.43 21.67
CA PRO A 568 -15.96 17.44 22.74
C PRO A 568 -15.25 17.99 23.98
N THR A 569 -15.85 17.80 25.14
CA THR A 569 -15.37 18.31 26.44
C THR A 569 -14.10 17.61 26.95
N SER A 570 -13.65 16.54 26.30
CA SER A 570 -12.39 15.84 26.58
C SER A 570 -11.53 15.73 25.33
N PRO A 571 -10.21 15.85 25.42
CA PRO A 571 -9.31 15.63 24.27
C PRO A 571 -9.49 14.22 23.71
N SER A 572 -9.45 14.09 22.36
CA SER A 572 -9.50 12.81 21.64
C SER A 572 -8.53 11.79 22.24
N LEU A 573 -8.99 10.53 22.38
CA LEU A 573 -8.18 9.42 22.87
C LEU A 573 -6.95 9.21 21.95
N SER A 574 -7.17 9.14 20.64
CA SER A 574 -6.11 8.94 19.65
C SER A 574 -5.09 10.08 19.67
N LEU A 575 -5.52 11.33 19.86
CA LEU A 575 -4.59 12.47 19.95
C LEU A 575 -3.78 12.42 21.25
N ARG A 576 -4.37 12.08 22.41
CA ARG A 576 -3.64 11.93 23.66
C ARG A 576 -2.56 10.87 23.56
N LEU A 577 -2.91 9.69 23.05
CA LEU A 577 -1.99 8.58 22.86
C LEU A 577 -0.84 8.98 21.92
N TRP A 578 -1.15 9.62 20.80
CA TRP A 578 -0.15 10.12 19.86
C TRP A 578 0.83 11.10 20.54
N ARG A 579 0.31 12.10 21.24
CA ARG A 579 1.13 13.08 21.96
C ARG A 579 2.13 12.44 22.93
N ASP A 580 1.65 11.47 23.71
CA ASP A 580 2.48 10.77 24.69
C ASP A 580 3.58 9.95 24.00
N MET A 581 3.25 9.26 22.93
CA MET A 581 4.19 8.44 22.16
C MET A 581 5.19 9.31 21.39
N GLU A 582 4.72 10.33 20.66
CA GLU A 582 5.61 11.21 19.89
C GLU A 582 6.53 12.04 20.81
N ARG A 583 6.06 12.44 22.01
CA ARG A 583 6.88 13.12 23.03
C ARG A 583 8.03 12.25 23.52
N SER A 584 7.89 10.93 23.50
CA SER A 584 8.93 9.99 23.89
C SER A 584 10.01 9.77 22.83
N THR A 585 9.84 10.31 21.62
CA THR A 585 10.84 10.23 20.53
C THR A 585 11.91 11.31 20.67
N PRO A 586 13.10 11.17 20.05
CA PRO A 586 14.17 12.15 20.12
C PRO A 586 13.77 13.58 19.71
N MET A 587 12.86 13.73 18.74
CA MET A 587 12.39 15.05 18.28
C MET A 587 11.17 15.59 19.05
N GLY A 588 10.59 14.79 19.94
CA GLY A 588 9.42 15.19 20.73
C GLY A 588 8.14 15.40 19.90
N TYR A 589 7.10 15.87 20.60
CA TYR A 589 5.79 16.18 19.99
C TYR A 589 5.78 17.61 19.45
N VAL A 590 5.17 17.79 18.29
CA VAL A 590 4.94 19.13 17.70
C VAL A 590 3.65 19.70 18.23
N GLU A 591 3.75 20.70 19.11
CA GLU A 591 2.57 21.36 19.68
C GLU A 591 1.68 21.98 18.58
N GLY A 592 0.38 21.69 18.68
CA GLY A 592 -0.62 22.11 17.69
C GLY A 592 -0.76 21.19 16.49
N SER A 593 -0.04 20.04 16.42
CA SER A 593 -0.26 19.04 15.39
C SER A 593 -1.32 18.01 15.82
N GLU A 594 -2.19 17.63 14.88
CA GLU A 594 -3.26 16.65 15.05
C GLU A 594 -3.09 15.49 14.05
N PHE A 595 -1.87 15.02 13.88
CA PHE A 595 -1.49 14.00 12.91
C PHE A 595 -2.44 12.78 12.84
N PRO A 596 -2.96 12.20 13.95
CA PRO A 596 -3.88 11.06 13.87
C PRO A 596 -5.11 11.31 12.99
N GLY A 597 -5.58 12.57 12.91
CA GLY A 597 -6.68 12.97 12.04
C GLY A 597 -6.37 12.95 10.54
N THR A 598 -5.09 12.74 10.16
CA THR A 598 -4.64 12.64 8.77
C THR A 598 -4.09 11.26 8.40
N PHE A 599 -4.05 10.33 9.37
CA PHE A 599 -3.41 9.03 9.18
C PHE A 599 -4.40 8.00 8.61
N GLU A 600 -4.68 8.08 7.31
CA GLU A 600 -5.68 7.26 6.62
C GLU A 600 -5.44 5.75 6.77
N HIS A 601 -4.19 5.30 6.85
CA HIS A 601 -3.84 3.88 7.01
C HIS A 601 -4.57 3.23 8.19
N ILE A 602 -4.59 3.90 9.35
CA ILE A 602 -5.22 3.35 10.55
C ILE A 602 -6.75 3.50 10.57
N ALA A 603 -7.30 4.43 9.80
CA ALA A 603 -8.74 4.56 9.62
C ALA A 603 -9.32 3.56 8.61
N SER A 604 -8.47 2.93 7.80
CA SER A 604 -8.82 2.00 6.72
C SER A 604 -8.39 0.55 7.03
N GLY A 605 -8.16 -0.24 6.00
CA GLY A 605 -7.80 -1.66 6.08
C GLY A 605 -6.39 -1.99 6.59
N TYR A 606 -5.55 -0.99 6.94
CA TYR A 606 -4.20 -1.19 7.49
C TYR A 606 -4.11 -1.21 9.02
N ALA A 607 -5.23 -1.06 9.73
CA ALA A 607 -5.23 -1.11 11.19
C ALA A 607 -4.68 -2.44 11.72
N ALA A 608 -3.91 -2.37 12.81
CA ALA A 608 -3.10 -3.45 13.35
C ALA A 608 -2.20 -4.12 12.29
N GLY A 609 -1.77 -3.36 11.27
CA GLY A 609 -1.03 -3.87 10.11
C GLY A 609 0.08 -2.96 9.62
N TYR A 610 0.25 -1.75 10.14
CA TYR A 610 1.27 -0.81 9.67
C TYR A 610 2.70 -1.32 9.89
N TYR A 611 2.93 -2.15 10.89
CA TYR A 611 4.22 -2.82 11.12
C TYR A 611 4.69 -3.61 9.88
N GLY A 612 3.75 -4.05 9.04
CA GLY A 612 4.01 -4.87 7.85
C GLY A 612 5.03 -4.28 6.89
N TYR A 613 5.11 -2.94 6.78
CA TYR A 613 6.13 -2.28 5.94
C TYR A 613 7.56 -2.58 6.41
N MET A 614 7.83 -2.50 7.71
CA MET A 614 9.16 -2.85 8.23
C MET A 614 9.38 -4.36 8.29
N TRP A 615 8.34 -5.13 8.59
CA TRP A 615 8.41 -6.58 8.59
C TRP A 615 8.74 -7.13 7.20
N ALA A 616 8.05 -6.64 6.17
CA ALA A 616 8.31 -6.99 4.77
C ALA A 616 9.72 -6.54 4.33
N LYS A 617 10.21 -5.39 4.80
CA LYS A 617 11.58 -4.91 4.50
C LYS A 617 12.65 -5.83 5.08
N VAL A 618 12.45 -6.41 6.27
CA VAL A 618 13.33 -7.45 6.81
C VAL A 618 13.44 -8.63 5.85
N ILE A 619 12.29 -9.12 5.38
CA ILE A 619 12.22 -10.24 4.44
C ILE A 619 12.87 -9.87 3.11
N ALA A 620 12.55 -8.68 2.57
CA ALA A 620 13.09 -8.20 1.30
C ALA A 620 14.63 -8.13 1.29
N LEU A 621 15.21 -7.58 2.35
CA LEU A 621 16.67 -7.47 2.49
C LEU A 621 17.34 -8.84 2.72
N ASP A 622 16.65 -9.76 3.35
CA ASP A 622 17.16 -11.11 3.50
C ASP A 622 17.05 -11.91 2.19
N LEU A 623 15.97 -11.74 1.44
CA LEU A 623 15.81 -12.35 0.10
C LEU A 623 16.88 -11.86 -0.88
N ILE A 624 17.18 -10.55 -0.93
CA ILE A 624 18.22 -10.03 -1.82
C ILE A 624 19.61 -10.51 -1.40
N SER A 625 19.84 -10.83 -0.11
CA SER A 625 21.11 -11.40 0.37
C SER A 625 21.46 -12.73 -0.32
N ALA A 626 20.45 -13.50 -0.73
CA ALA A 626 20.65 -14.76 -1.45
C ALA A 626 21.31 -14.58 -2.82
N PHE A 627 21.23 -13.37 -3.42
CA PHE A 627 21.90 -13.05 -4.68
C PHE A 627 23.42 -12.80 -4.51
N GLY A 628 23.88 -12.60 -3.28
CA GLY A 628 25.28 -12.34 -2.98
C GLY A 628 25.82 -11.09 -3.66
N SER A 629 26.99 -11.19 -4.29
CA SER A 629 27.62 -10.06 -4.99
C SER A 629 27.10 -9.83 -6.41
N ASN A 630 26.31 -10.74 -6.98
CA ASN A 630 25.75 -10.59 -8.34
C ASN A 630 24.22 -10.58 -8.30
N VAL A 631 23.64 -9.39 -8.14
CA VAL A 631 22.18 -9.21 -8.12
C VAL A 631 21.50 -9.52 -9.46
N MET A 632 22.25 -9.63 -10.55
CA MET A 632 21.76 -10.05 -11.87
C MET A 632 21.94 -11.54 -12.15
N ASN A 633 22.04 -12.37 -11.08
CA ASN A 633 22.16 -13.81 -11.22
C ASN A 633 20.82 -14.45 -11.67
N GLU A 634 20.76 -14.83 -12.94
CA GLU A 634 19.59 -15.44 -13.58
C GLU A 634 19.12 -16.72 -12.87
N ALA A 635 20.04 -17.58 -12.42
CA ALA A 635 19.67 -18.85 -11.76
C ALA A 635 18.94 -18.59 -10.43
N ILE A 636 19.35 -17.55 -9.68
CA ILE A 636 18.72 -17.18 -8.43
C ILE A 636 17.40 -16.46 -8.71
N GLY A 637 17.35 -15.55 -9.69
CA GLY A 637 16.13 -14.88 -10.10
C GLY A 637 15.06 -15.86 -10.58
N ARG A 638 15.45 -16.86 -11.39
CA ARG A 638 14.57 -17.95 -11.81
C ARG A 638 14.06 -18.78 -10.63
N ARG A 639 14.92 -19.12 -9.69
CA ARG A 639 14.53 -19.82 -8.45
C ARG A 639 13.57 -19.01 -7.61
N PHE A 640 13.76 -17.67 -7.53
CA PHE A 640 12.83 -16.76 -6.84
C PHE A 640 11.47 -16.74 -7.54
N ARG A 641 11.44 -16.63 -8.87
CA ARG A 641 10.20 -16.74 -9.66
C ARG A 641 9.47 -18.06 -9.35
N GLU A 642 10.18 -19.20 -9.38
CA GLU A 642 9.58 -20.53 -9.24
C GLU A 642 9.13 -20.84 -7.81
N MET A 643 9.85 -20.38 -6.78
CA MET A 643 9.59 -20.74 -5.39
C MET A 643 8.76 -19.72 -4.63
N ILE A 644 8.74 -18.46 -5.07
CA ILE A 644 8.02 -17.37 -4.40
C ILE A 644 6.90 -16.84 -5.31
N LEU A 645 7.26 -16.16 -6.42
CA LEU A 645 6.29 -15.42 -7.23
C LEU A 645 5.21 -16.30 -7.87
N SER A 646 5.58 -17.53 -8.25
CA SER A 646 4.63 -18.45 -8.89
C SER A 646 3.63 -19.09 -7.93
N ARG A 647 3.91 -19.03 -6.61
CA ARG A 647 3.17 -19.80 -5.62
C ARG A 647 1.96 -19.08 -5.04
N GLY A 648 1.93 -17.74 -5.12
CA GLY A 648 0.88 -16.96 -4.48
C GLY A 648 0.67 -17.39 -3.02
N SER A 649 -0.58 -17.62 -2.62
CA SER A 649 -0.93 -18.12 -1.28
C SER A 649 -1.27 -19.62 -1.22
N GLU A 650 -0.82 -20.43 -2.18
CA GLU A 650 -0.99 -21.89 -2.10
C GLU A 650 -0.27 -22.53 -0.90
N GLU A 651 0.74 -21.85 -0.40
CA GLU A 651 1.50 -22.22 0.80
C GLU A 651 1.76 -20.95 1.63
N PRO A 652 1.92 -21.05 2.96
CA PRO A 652 2.28 -19.91 3.80
C PRO A 652 3.55 -19.22 3.32
N ALA A 653 3.57 -17.90 3.27
CA ALA A 653 4.71 -17.11 2.80
C ALA A 653 5.99 -17.41 3.60
N ARG A 654 5.89 -17.68 4.91
CA ARG A 654 7.03 -18.10 5.74
C ARG A 654 7.72 -19.33 5.17
N ASP A 655 6.96 -20.36 4.84
CA ASP A 655 7.52 -21.63 4.33
C ASP A 655 8.19 -21.44 2.96
N LEU A 656 7.59 -20.59 2.11
CA LEU A 656 8.16 -20.24 0.80
C LEU A 656 9.49 -19.50 0.95
N VAL A 657 9.56 -18.51 1.83
CA VAL A 657 10.77 -17.71 2.09
C VAL A 657 11.87 -18.57 2.70
N GLU A 658 11.58 -19.36 3.74
CA GLU A 658 12.56 -20.22 4.39
C GLU A 658 13.10 -21.29 3.43
N ARG A 659 12.26 -21.85 2.58
CA ARG A 659 12.65 -22.80 1.53
C ARG A 659 13.56 -22.13 0.48
N PHE A 660 13.27 -20.91 0.08
CA PHE A 660 14.11 -20.16 -0.85
C PHE A 660 15.48 -19.82 -0.25
N LEU A 661 15.51 -19.37 1.00
CA LEU A 661 16.73 -19.02 1.72
C LEU A 661 17.53 -20.25 2.19
N GLY A 662 16.87 -21.41 2.38
CA GLY A 662 17.46 -22.61 2.98
C GLY A 662 17.68 -22.49 4.50
N ARG A 663 17.10 -21.48 5.14
CA ARG A 663 17.20 -21.16 6.57
C ARG A 663 16.04 -20.24 6.99
N PRO A 664 15.78 -20.08 8.29
CA PRO A 664 14.88 -19.05 8.78
C PRO A 664 15.32 -17.64 8.36
N VAL A 665 14.35 -16.71 8.28
CA VAL A 665 14.59 -15.30 7.97
C VAL A 665 15.51 -14.67 9.03
N SER A 666 16.52 -13.89 8.58
CA SER A 666 17.39 -13.09 9.45
C SER A 666 17.07 -11.59 9.29
N SER A 667 17.10 -10.87 10.41
CA SER A 667 17.00 -9.40 10.46
C SER A 667 18.36 -8.68 10.32
N ASP A 668 19.47 -9.40 10.13
CA ASP A 668 20.82 -8.83 10.13
C ASP A 668 21.02 -7.78 9.03
N ALA A 669 20.54 -8.05 7.81
CA ALA A 669 20.64 -7.11 6.69
C ALA A 669 19.82 -5.83 6.93
N PHE A 670 18.64 -5.96 7.53
CA PHE A 670 17.82 -4.82 7.91
C PHE A 670 18.46 -3.95 8.99
N PHE A 671 19.05 -4.57 10.01
CA PHE A 671 19.76 -3.82 11.03
C PHE A 671 21.07 -3.21 10.54
N ALA A 672 21.74 -3.83 9.57
CA ALA A 672 22.90 -3.23 8.90
C ALA A 672 22.47 -1.96 8.12
N GLU A 673 21.35 -2.01 7.38
CA GLU A 673 20.80 -0.84 6.69
C GLU A 673 20.46 0.31 7.66
N ILE A 674 19.83 0.01 8.80
CA ILE A 674 19.54 1.04 9.83
C ILE A 674 20.84 1.68 10.36
N ARG A 675 21.92 0.91 10.52
CA ARG A 675 23.22 1.44 10.92
C ARG A 675 23.95 2.23 9.82
N GLY A 676 23.45 2.16 8.57
CA GLY A 676 24.08 2.79 7.41
C GLY A 676 25.27 1.99 6.85
N GLU A 677 25.33 0.68 7.13
CA GLU A 677 26.37 -0.26 6.70
C GLU A 677 26.12 -0.83 5.29
#